data_3bcfc82d65dcbc9c4ec8ac9aa451c0b5
#
_entry.id   3bcfc82d65dcbc9c4ec8ac9aa451c0b5
#
_cell.length_a   1.000
_cell.length_b   1.000
_cell.length_c   1.000
_cell.angle_alpha   90.00
_cell.angle_beta   90.00
_cell.angle_gamma   90.00
#
_symmetry.space_group_name_H-M   'P 1'
#
loop_
_entity.id
_entity.type
_entity.pdbx_description
1 polymer ?
#
loop_
_entity_poly.entity_id
_entity_poly.type
_entity_poly.pdbx_seq_one_letter_code
_entity_poly.pdbx_strand_id
1 'polypeptide(L)'
;MKSMHIAASCELVTRLSTHRRVVALDSTDFTDVAAVVISAADSRSGILTLLRRSGFNLPVYLLSETAVDKPEGVQAVIAGKDQEWLELEAAACDYEARLLPPFFNTLTQYVEMDNSTFACPGHQHGAFFKKHPAGRQFYDFFGENVFRADMCNADVKLGDLLIHEGSAKHAQKFAAKVFNADKTYFVLNGTSAANKVVTNALLTRGDLVLFDRNNHKSNHHGALIQAGATPVYLEAARNPFGFIGGIDERCFDEHYLRDLIREAAPEKATASRPFRLAVIQLGTYDGTVYNARQVVDKIGHLCDYILFDSAWVGYEQFIPMMADCSPLLLELTPDDPGIFVTQSVHKQQAGFSQTSQIHKKDNHLRGQARFCPHKRLNNAFMLHASTSPFYPLFAALDVNAKIHEGESGRRLWAECVALGIEARKAIIANCKMIQPFIPPMVAGRPWQDHPTEAIARERRFFSFEPDARWHGFEGYADDQYFVDPCKLLLTTPGIDAESGEYSEFGIPATILAHYLRENGIVPEKCDLNSILFLLTPAESAEKMAQLVAMLGQFEQHIEADTPLADVLPTIYNKYPVRYRDYTLRELCQEMHDLYVSFDVKSLQKEMFRKRSFPRVVMNPQDANHEFIRGNVELVRLSEAEGRVAAEGALPYPPGVLCVVPGEVWGGAVLRYFLALEEGVNMLPGFSPELQGVYSETDPDGIKRLYGYVL
;
A
#
# COMPACT_ATOMS: atom_id res chain seq x y z
N MET A 1 15.54 -12.64 -25.35
CA MET A 1 15.57 -13.09 -23.94
C MET A 1 16.23 -14.46 -23.84
N LYS A 2 16.71 -14.85 -22.64
CA LYS A 2 17.29 -16.19 -22.41
C LYS A 2 16.16 -17.23 -22.39
N SER A 3 16.33 -18.33 -23.15
CA SER A 3 15.37 -19.45 -23.14
C SER A 3 15.29 -20.09 -21.74
N MET A 4 14.08 -20.41 -21.29
CA MET A 4 13.81 -21.12 -20.04
C MET A 4 14.16 -22.60 -20.17
N HIS A 5 14.26 -23.28 -19.04
CA HIS A 5 14.66 -24.68 -18.95
C HIS A 5 13.50 -25.64 -19.23
N ILE A 6 13.84 -26.90 -19.47
CA ILE A 6 12.92 -28.03 -19.35
C ILE A 6 13.23 -28.74 -18.04
N ALA A 7 12.25 -28.91 -17.15
CA ALA A 7 12.42 -29.71 -15.96
C ALA A 7 12.05 -31.17 -16.25
N ALA A 8 12.85 -32.12 -15.77
CA ALA A 8 12.62 -33.53 -16.00
C ALA A 8 12.83 -34.37 -14.73
N SER A 9 12.10 -35.49 -14.63
CA SER A 9 12.41 -36.51 -13.63
C SER A 9 13.90 -36.83 -13.64
N CYS A 10 14.53 -36.98 -12.47
CA CYS A 10 15.98 -37.13 -12.35
C CYS A 10 16.57 -38.22 -13.28
N GLU A 11 15.89 -39.35 -13.41
CA GLU A 11 16.27 -40.46 -14.28
C GLU A 11 16.20 -40.13 -15.78
N LEU A 12 15.48 -39.08 -16.16
CA LEU A 12 15.29 -38.64 -17.54
C LEU A 12 16.23 -37.52 -17.98
N VAL A 13 16.88 -36.83 -17.07
CA VAL A 13 17.70 -35.64 -17.39
C VAL A 13 18.74 -35.90 -18.46
N THR A 14 19.43 -37.06 -18.40
CA THR A 14 20.47 -37.45 -19.36
C THR A 14 19.94 -38.10 -20.65
N ARG A 15 18.68 -38.47 -20.69
CA ARG A 15 18.02 -39.15 -21.84
C ARG A 15 17.34 -38.18 -22.79
N LEU A 16 17.09 -36.92 -22.32
CA LEU A 16 16.33 -35.95 -23.12
C LEU A 16 17.17 -35.32 -24.23
N SER A 17 16.68 -35.38 -25.46
CA SER A 17 17.26 -34.77 -26.63
C SER A 17 16.51 -33.45 -26.95
N THR A 18 16.98 -32.34 -26.40
CA THR A 18 16.39 -31.03 -26.62
C THR A 18 17.50 -29.97 -26.85
N HIS A 19 17.13 -28.83 -27.45
CA HIS A 19 18.02 -27.66 -27.58
C HIS A 19 18.11 -26.82 -26.31
N ARG A 20 17.25 -27.08 -25.32
CA ARG A 20 17.20 -26.37 -24.06
C ARG A 20 18.02 -27.09 -22.98
N ARG A 21 18.46 -26.32 -22.00
CA ARG A 21 19.04 -26.91 -20.78
C ARG A 21 17.95 -27.71 -20.05
N VAL A 22 18.27 -28.95 -19.72
CA VAL A 22 17.43 -29.82 -18.91
C VAL A 22 17.90 -29.79 -17.46
N VAL A 23 16.98 -29.61 -16.51
CA VAL A 23 17.23 -29.56 -15.06
C VAL A 23 16.40 -30.62 -14.35
N ALA A 24 16.87 -31.05 -13.18
CA ALA A 24 16.15 -32.04 -12.39
C ALA A 24 14.90 -31.43 -11.76
N LEU A 25 13.79 -32.17 -11.81
CA LEU A 25 12.48 -31.71 -11.38
C LEU A 25 12.39 -31.42 -9.87
N ASP A 26 13.07 -32.20 -9.04
CA ASP A 26 13.09 -32.15 -7.58
C ASP A 26 13.95 -31.03 -6.99
N SER A 27 14.84 -30.46 -7.78
CA SER A 27 15.75 -29.37 -7.38
C SER A 27 15.45 -28.03 -8.09
N THR A 28 14.29 -27.93 -8.75
CA THR A 28 14.00 -26.84 -9.71
C THR A 28 12.98 -25.87 -9.15
N ASP A 29 13.29 -24.60 -9.27
CA ASP A 29 12.33 -23.53 -9.22
C ASP A 29 11.56 -23.45 -10.54
N PHE A 30 10.23 -23.66 -10.50
CA PHE A 30 9.37 -23.66 -11.68
C PHE A 30 9.27 -22.28 -12.36
N THR A 31 9.75 -21.21 -11.75
CA THR A 31 9.73 -19.88 -12.35
C THR A 31 10.66 -19.72 -13.54
N ASP A 32 11.65 -20.60 -13.73
CA ASP A 32 12.56 -20.63 -14.88
C ASP A 32 12.36 -21.88 -15.77
N VAL A 33 11.16 -22.45 -15.77
CA VAL A 33 10.78 -23.66 -16.50
C VAL A 33 9.72 -23.36 -17.54
N ALA A 34 9.93 -23.85 -18.78
CA ALA A 34 9.00 -23.69 -19.88
C ALA A 34 8.19 -24.96 -20.20
N ALA A 35 8.68 -26.15 -19.80
CA ALA A 35 7.97 -27.43 -19.93
C ALA A 35 8.49 -28.43 -18.91
N VAL A 36 7.68 -29.44 -18.61
CA VAL A 36 8.01 -30.50 -17.66
C VAL A 36 7.87 -31.86 -18.31
N VAL A 37 8.86 -32.75 -18.11
CA VAL A 37 8.82 -34.15 -18.53
C VAL A 37 8.92 -35.06 -17.32
N ILE A 38 7.89 -35.83 -17.03
CA ILE A 38 7.80 -36.75 -15.90
C ILE A 38 7.92 -38.21 -16.30
N SER A 39 8.40 -39.05 -15.40
CA SER A 39 8.37 -40.49 -15.51
C SER A 39 7.04 -41.06 -14.99
N ALA A 40 6.82 -42.38 -15.25
CA ALA A 40 5.67 -43.09 -14.71
C ALA A 40 5.73 -43.18 -13.16
N ALA A 41 6.89 -43.14 -12.55
CA ALA A 41 7.05 -43.09 -11.09
C ALA A 41 6.60 -41.73 -10.52
N ASP A 42 7.03 -40.64 -11.12
CA ASP A 42 6.67 -39.29 -10.69
C ASP A 42 5.22 -38.96 -10.94
N SER A 43 4.60 -39.52 -12.00
CA SER A 43 3.16 -39.30 -12.23
C SER A 43 2.27 -39.83 -11.08
N ARG A 44 2.81 -40.70 -10.23
CA ARG A 44 2.15 -41.26 -9.02
C ARG A 44 2.58 -40.58 -7.71
N SER A 45 3.60 -39.74 -7.72
CA SER A 45 4.23 -39.13 -6.53
C SER A 45 3.54 -37.84 -6.01
N GLY A 46 2.45 -37.40 -6.64
CA GLY A 46 1.81 -36.12 -6.31
C GLY A 46 2.40 -34.90 -7.01
N ILE A 47 3.44 -35.07 -7.85
CA ILE A 47 4.07 -33.97 -8.60
C ILE A 47 3.07 -33.22 -9.49
N LEU A 48 2.11 -33.91 -10.11
CA LEU A 48 1.06 -33.28 -10.92
C LEU A 48 0.18 -32.33 -10.09
N THR A 49 -0.06 -32.69 -8.83
CA THR A 49 -0.79 -31.83 -7.90
C THR A 49 0.04 -30.59 -7.55
N LEU A 50 1.35 -30.74 -7.34
CA LEU A 50 2.26 -29.62 -7.08
C LEU A 50 2.34 -28.67 -8.28
N LEU A 51 2.52 -29.20 -9.50
CA LEU A 51 2.54 -28.43 -10.74
C LEU A 51 1.23 -27.65 -10.97
N ARG A 52 0.10 -28.29 -10.70
CA ARG A 52 -1.22 -27.64 -10.80
C ARG A 52 -1.38 -26.51 -9.77
N ARG A 53 -0.95 -26.76 -8.52
CA ARG A 53 -0.98 -25.77 -7.45
C ARG A 53 -0.06 -24.56 -7.69
N SER A 54 1.00 -24.70 -8.51
CA SER A 54 1.85 -23.58 -8.88
C SER A 54 1.10 -22.46 -9.61
N GLY A 55 0.00 -22.81 -10.32
CA GLY A 55 -0.79 -21.89 -11.12
C GLY A 55 -0.10 -21.44 -12.41
N PHE A 56 1.07 -21.98 -12.76
CA PHE A 56 1.85 -21.57 -13.93
C PHE A 56 1.38 -22.14 -15.25
N ASN A 57 0.48 -23.16 -15.22
CA ASN A 57 -0.04 -23.82 -16.42
C ASN A 57 1.04 -24.36 -17.36
N LEU A 58 2.12 -24.92 -16.77
CA LEU A 58 3.22 -25.51 -17.50
C LEU A 58 2.75 -26.68 -18.38
N PRO A 59 3.23 -26.82 -19.63
CA PRO A 59 3.02 -28.02 -20.42
C PRO A 59 3.77 -29.19 -19.80
N VAL A 60 3.03 -30.26 -19.45
CA VAL A 60 3.56 -31.46 -18.80
C VAL A 60 3.44 -32.64 -19.74
N TYR A 61 4.54 -33.37 -19.93
CA TYR A 61 4.62 -34.58 -20.76
C TYR A 61 5.02 -35.77 -19.91
N LEU A 62 4.40 -36.92 -20.17
CA LEU A 62 4.74 -38.20 -19.53
C LEU A 62 5.58 -39.02 -20.51
N LEU A 63 6.82 -39.33 -20.17
CA LEU A 63 7.64 -40.26 -20.96
C LEU A 63 7.36 -41.70 -20.55
N SER A 64 6.92 -42.51 -21.52
CA SER A 64 6.66 -43.94 -21.34
C SER A 64 6.88 -44.71 -22.63
N GLU A 65 7.68 -45.77 -22.56
CA GLU A 65 7.91 -46.69 -23.68
C GLU A 65 6.75 -47.68 -23.89
N THR A 66 5.84 -47.76 -22.91
CA THR A 66 4.67 -48.63 -22.97
C THR A 66 3.39 -47.80 -23.04
N ALA A 67 2.35 -48.36 -23.61
CA ALA A 67 1.03 -47.72 -23.62
C ALA A 67 0.53 -47.54 -22.17
N VAL A 68 0.31 -46.29 -21.75
CA VAL A 68 -0.26 -45.95 -20.46
C VAL A 68 -1.38 -44.96 -20.67
N ASP A 69 -2.39 -44.99 -19.80
CA ASP A 69 -3.44 -43.98 -19.81
C ASP A 69 -2.85 -42.60 -19.48
N LYS A 70 -3.29 -41.57 -20.19
CA LYS A 70 -2.87 -40.20 -19.97
C LYS A 70 -3.44 -39.66 -18.66
N PRO A 71 -2.61 -39.36 -17.64
CA PRO A 71 -3.09 -38.76 -16.39
C PRO A 71 -3.69 -37.38 -16.62
N GLU A 72 -4.60 -36.99 -15.75
CA GLU A 72 -5.13 -35.64 -15.73
C GLU A 72 -4.01 -34.59 -15.43
N GLY A 73 -3.93 -33.52 -16.24
CA GLY A 73 -2.87 -32.51 -16.14
C GLY A 73 -1.64 -32.80 -16.98
N VAL A 74 -1.56 -33.93 -17.65
CA VAL A 74 -0.55 -34.28 -18.65
C VAL A 74 -1.05 -33.89 -20.04
N GLN A 75 -0.23 -33.16 -20.81
CA GLN A 75 -0.58 -32.74 -22.17
C GLN A 75 -0.54 -33.90 -23.17
N ALA A 76 0.54 -34.70 -23.12
CA ALA A 76 0.69 -35.91 -23.93
C ALA A 76 1.58 -36.96 -23.26
N VAL A 77 1.37 -38.24 -23.64
CA VAL A 77 2.31 -39.31 -23.35
C VAL A 77 3.22 -39.44 -24.57
N ILE A 78 4.53 -39.42 -24.35
CA ILE A 78 5.56 -39.47 -25.38
C ILE A 78 6.45 -40.69 -25.20
N ALA A 79 6.93 -41.28 -26.31
CA ALA A 79 7.86 -42.41 -26.30
C ALA A 79 9.35 -42.01 -26.50
N GLY A 80 9.60 -40.72 -26.68
CA GLY A 80 10.95 -40.18 -26.86
C GLY A 80 11.44 -40.20 -28.32
N LYS A 81 10.52 -40.10 -29.30
CA LYS A 81 10.86 -39.97 -30.71
C LYS A 81 11.21 -38.54 -31.08
N ASP A 82 12.02 -38.34 -32.12
CA ASP A 82 12.49 -37.05 -32.55
C ASP A 82 11.35 -36.01 -32.80
N GLN A 83 10.27 -36.47 -33.43
CA GLN A 83 9.09 -35.62 -33.65
C GLN A 83 8.41 -35.14 -32.35
N GLU A 84 8.38 -35.99 -31.33
CA GLU A 84 7.79 -35.65 -30.02
C GLU A 84 8.65 -34.65 -29.26
N TRP A 85 9.97 -34.69 -29.44
CA TRP A 85 10.87 -33.68 -28.90
C TRP A 85 10.67 -32.30 -29.57
N LEU A 86 10.42 -32.27 -30.87
CA LEU A 86 10.08 -31.03 -31.57
C LEU A 86 8.74 -30.46 -31.08
N GLU A 87 7.75 -31.31 -30.81
CA GLU A 87 6.47 -30.88 -30.21
C GLU A 87 6.64 -30.33 -28.79
N LEU A 88 7.47 -30.95 -27.96
CA LEU A 88 7.83 -30.44 -26.64
C LEU A 88 8.51 -29.06 -26.71
N GLU A 89 9.49 -28.89 -27.63
CA GLU A 89 10.15 -27.60 -27.85
C GLU A 89 9.16 -26.52 -28.33
N ALA A 90 8.25 -26.89 -29.24
CA ALA A 90 7.20 -25.96 -29.70
C ALA A 90 6.28 -25.55 -28.56
N ALA A 91 5.88 -26.49 -27.70
CA ALA A 91 5.06 -26.20 -26.54
C ALA A 91 5.77 -25.31 -25.52
N ALA A 92 7.07 -25.51 -25.31
CA ALA A 92 7.89 -24.65 -24.45
C ALA A 92 8.00 -23.21 -25.03
N CYS A 93 8.21 -23.09 -26.35
CA CYS A 93 8.21 -21.77 -27.03
C CYS A 93 6.85 -21.05 -26.93
N ASP A 94 5.76 -21.80 -27.13
CA ASP A 94 4.40 -21.26 -27.00
C ASP A 94 4.10 -20.83 -25.56
N TYR A 95 4.60 -21.55 -24.58
CA TYR A 95 4.46 -21.18 -23.17
C TYR A 95 5.20 -19.87 -22.89
N GLU A 96 6.48 -19.76 -23.28
CA GLU A 96 7.27 -18.52 -23.11
C GLU A 96 6.63 -17.32 -23.81
N ALA A 97 6.10 -17.51 -25.01
CA ALA A 97 5.40 -16.44 -25.75
C ALA A 97 4.17 -15.91 -25.02
N ARG A 98 3.49 -16.76 -24.22
CA ARG A 98 2.31 -16.39 -23.43
C ARG A 98 2.63 -15.80 -22.06
N LEU A 99 3.88 -15.89 -21.58
CA LEU A 99 4.30 -15.32 -20.31
C LEU A 99 4.37 -13.81 -20.33
N LEU A 100 4.73 -13.24 -21.49
CA LEU A 100 4.91 -11.81 -21.59
C LEU A 100 3.58 -11.09 -21.77
N PRO A 101 3.25 -10.13 -20.90
CA PRO A 101 2.05 -9.33 -21.05
C PRO A 101 2.19 -8.34 -22.21
N PRO A 102 1.07 -7.75 -22.70
CA PRO A 102 1.00 -7.10 -24.00
C PRO A 102 2.02 -5.98 -24.24
N PHE A 103 2.19 -5.07 -23.26
CA PHE A 103 3.12 -3.95 -23.42
C PHE A 103 4.58 -4.39 -23.27
N PHE A 104 4.87 -5.17 -22.24
CA PHE A 104 6.24 -5.64 -21.98
C PHE A 104 6.75 -6.51 -23.13
N ASN A 105 5.91 -7.36 -23.71
CA ASN A 105 6.25 -8.11 -24.91
C ASN A 105 6.62 -7.19 -26.10
N THR A 106 5.81 -6.18 -26.38
CA THR A 106 6.09 -5.22 -27.46
C THR A 106 7.38 -4.43 -27.19
N LEU A 107 7.60 -4.02 -25.93
CA LEU A 107 8.80 -3.29 -25.53
C LEU A 107 10.07 -4.12 -25.72
N THR A 108 10.07 -5.40 -25.31
CA THR A 108 11.23 -6.28 -25.47
C THR A 108 11.55 -6.52 -26.94
N GLN A 109 10.55 -6.80 -27.77
CA GLN A 109 10.72 -6.95 -29.21
C GLN A 109 11.28 -5.67 -29.86
N TYR A 110 10.78 -4.52 -29.44
CA TYR A 110 11.28 -3.22 -29.95
C TYR A 110 12.75 -2.98 -29.56
N VAL A 111 13.13 -3.30 -28.32
CA VAL A 111 14.52 -3.19 -27.84
C VAL A 111 15.45 -4.12 -28.64
N GLU A 112 14.98 -5.33 -29.01
CA GLU A 112 15.75 -6.30 -29.79
C GLU A 112 16.00 -5.84 -31.26
N MET A 113 15.17 -4.93 -31.78
CA MET A 113 15.39 -4.35 -33.13
C MET A 113 16.64 -3.48 -33.21
N ASP A 114 17.16 -3.01 -32.09
CA ASP A 114 18.37 -2.16 -31.99
C ASP A 114 18.38 -0.96 -32.93
N ASN A 115 17.26 -0.24 -33.02
CA ASN A 115 17.08 0.89 -33.90
C ASN A 115 18.01 2.05 -33.55
N SER A 116 18.65 2.67 -34.54
CA SER A 116 19.33 3.95 -34.36
C SER A 116 18.31 5.05 -34.14
N THR A 117 18.29 5.61 -32.92
CA THR A 117 17.36 6.67 -32.55
C THR A 117 18.02 8.04 -32.55
N PHE A 118 17.28 9.06 -33.02
CA PHE A 118 17.62 10.48 -32.91
C PHE A 118 16.57 11.23 -32.08
N ALA A 119 15.61 10.48 -31.49
CA ALA A 119 14.59 10.99 -30.59
C ALA A 119 15.10 11.06 -29.16
N CYS A 120 14.34 11.68 -28.25
CA CYS A 120 14.57 11.56 -26.81
C CYS A 120 14.32 10.10 -26.34
N PRO A 121 14.86 9.66 -25.20
CA PRO A 121 15.70 10.40 -24.26
C PRO A 121 17.13 10.66 -24.76
N GLY A 122 17.69 11.80 -24.35
CA GLY A 122 19.00 12.28 -24.82
C GLY A 122 20.19 11.39 -24.47
N HIS A 123 20.03 10.41 -23.57
CA HIS A 123 21.10 9.46 -23.25
C HIS A 123 21.32 8.40 -24.35
N GLN A 124 20.43 8.31 -25.34
CA GLN A 124 20.56 7.44 -26.51
C GLN A 124 20.96 6.01 -26.12
N HIS A 125 20.02 5.26 -25.52
CA HIS A 125 20.25 3.90 -24.99
C HIS A 125 21.44 3.80 -24.03
N GLY A 126 21.73 4.87 -23.28
CA GLY A 126 22.84 4.94 -22.33
C GLY A 126 24.19 5.34 -22.91
N ALA A 127 24.28 5.57 -24.23
CA ALA A 127 25.54 5.92 -24.89
C ALA A 127 26.18 7.20 -24.33
N PHE A 128 25.35 8.19 -23.95
CA PHE A 128 25.85 9.43 -23.35
C PHE A 128 26.49 9.20 -21.98
N PHE A 129 25.89 8.38 -21.13
CA PHE A 129 26.46 8.05 -19.82
C PHE A 129 27.86 7.44 -19.96
N LYS A 130 28.06 6.57 -20.94
CA LYS A 130 29.35 5.89 -21.16
C LYS A 130 30.49 6.82 -21.60
N LYS A 131 30.20 8.07 -21.93
CA LYS A 131 31.22 9.07 -22.34
C LYS A 131 31.91 9.78 -21.18
N HIS A 132 31.50 9.51 -19.92
CA HIS A 132 32.11 10.10 -18.74
C HIS A 132 32.31 9.03 -17.66
N PRO A 133 33.41 9.04 -16.87
CA PRO A 133 33.64 8.01 -15.84
C PRO A 133 32.50 7.84 -14.84
N ALA A 134 31.92 8.94 -14.33
CA ALA A 134 30.79 8.88 -13.42
C ALA A 134 29.53 8.28 -14.11
N GLY A 135 29.29 8.66 -15.36
CA GLY A 135 28.18 8.09 -16.14
C GLY A 135 28.40 6.61 -16.45
N ARG A 136 29.66 6.18 -16.66
CA ARG A 136 29.99 4.77 -16.86
C ARG A 136 29.65 3.92 -15.61
N GLN A 137 30.01 4.41 -14.40
CA GLN A 137 29.65 3.74 -13.15
C GLN A 137 28.13 3.64 -12.98
N PHE A 138 27.40 4.71 -13.31
CA PHE A 138 25.95 4.72 -13.27
C PHE A 138 25.32 3.70 -14.24
N TYR A 139 25.84 3.64 -15.49
CA TYR A 139 25.38 2.67 -16.48
C TYR A 139 25.64 1.22 -16.07
N ASP A 140 26.85 0.94 -15.58
CA ASP A 140 27.24 -0.40 -15.16
C ASP A 140 26.44 -0.88 -13.94
N PHE A 141 26.09 0.04 -13.04
CA PHE A 141 25.27 -0.25 -11.85
C PHE A 141 23.83 -0.65 -12.22
N PHE A 142 23.17 0.10 -13.10
CA PHE A 142 21.78 -0.18 -13.49
C PHE A 142 21.62 -1.26 -14.56
N GLY A 143 22.66 -1.51 -15.33
CA GLY A 143 22.65 -2.46 -16.43
C GLY A 143 22.02 -1.92 -17.72
N GLU A 144 22.38 -2.49 -18.83
CA GLU A 144 22.09 -2.03 -20.18
C GLU A 144 20.58 -1.88 -20.47
N ASN A 145 19.78 -2.86 -20.05
CA ASN A 145 18.39 -2.95 -20.47
C ASN A 145 17.50 -1.83 -19.91
N VAL A 146 17.84 -1.25 -18.75
CA VAL A 146 17.11 -0.08 -18.23
C VAL A 146 17.19 1.09 -19.21
N PHE A 147 18.38 1.36 -19.75
CA PHE A 147 18.62 2.44 -20.72
C PHE A 147 18.05 2.13 -22.08
N ARG A 148 18.11 0.87 -22.53
CA ARG A 148 17.53 0.43 -23.81
C ARG A 148 16.00 0.46 -23.80
N ALA A 149 15.39 0.20 -22.65
CA ALA A 149 13.95 0.22 -22.46
C ALA A 149 13.37 1.61 -22.17
N ASP A 150 14.21 2.63 -21.89
CA ASP A 150 13.78 4.01 -21.73
C ASP A 150 13.60 4.65 -23.12
N MET A 151 12.36 4.57 -23.59
CA MET A 151 11.96 4.93 -24.95
C MET A 151 11.12 6.21 -24.98
N CYS A 152 10.79 6.62 -26.18
CA CYS A 152 9.95 7.79 -26.45
C CYS A 152 8.75 7.38 -27.29
N ASN A 153 7.62 8.05 -27.07
CA ASN A 153 6.41 7.90 -27.90
C ASN A 153 6.51 8.49 -29.32
N ALA A 154 7.70 8.95 -29.73
CA ALA A 154 7.95 9.37 -31.11
C ALA A 154 7.84 8.20 -32.10
N ASP A 155 8.08 6.95 -31.67
CA ASP A 155 7.81 5.78 -32.51
C ASP A 155 6.43 5.20 -32.19
N VAL A 156 5.55 5.25 -33.20
CA VAL A 156 4.15 4.77 -33.08
C VAL A 156 4.01 3.26 -32.84
N LYS A 157 5.07 2.46 -32.99
CA LYS A 157 5.04 1.02 -32.79
C LYS A 157 4.73 0.63 -31.36
N LEU A 158 5.14 1.43 -30.38
CA LEU A 158 4.88 1.22 -28.97
C LEU A 158 3.50 1.71 -28.54
N GLY A 159 2.78 2.42 -29.42
CA GLY A 159 1.52 3.09 -29.11
C GLY A 159 1.75 4.39 -28.34
N ASP A 160 0.67 4.98 -27.85
CA ASP A 160 0.72 6.22 -27.08
C ASP A 160 0.19 5.99 -25.65
N LEU A 161 1.06 6.26 -24.66
CA LEU A 161 0.75 6.06 -23.25
C LEU A 161 -0.19 7.13 -22.69
N LEU A 162 -0.23 8.34 -23.29
CA LEU A 162 -1.04 9.45 -22.80
C LEU A 162 -2.50 9.37 -23.29
N ILE A 163 -2.69 8.94 -24.54
CA ILE A 163 -4.03 8.75 -25.12
C ILE A 163 -4.49 7.30 -25.06
N HIS A 164 -3.67 6.43 -24.49
CA HIS A 164 -3.97 5.02 -24.25
C HIS A 164 -4.28 4.24 -25.54
N GLU A 165 -3.35 4.25 -26.47
CA GLU A 165 -3.45 3.53 -27.76
C GLU A 165 -2.37 2.44 -27.91
N GLY A 166 -2.56 1.56 -28.90
CA GLY A 166 -1.61 0.51 -29.22
C GLY A 166 -1.42 -0.51 -28.08
N SER A 167 -0.17 -0.93 -27.84
CA SER A 167 0.17 -1.90 -26.79
C SER A 167 -0.16 -1.41 -25.39
N ALA A 168 -0.07 -0.10 -25.14
CA ALA A 168 -0.49 0.52 -23.88
C ALA A 168 -1.98 0.29 -23.59
N LYS A 169 -2.85 0.43 -24.60
CA LYS A 169 -4.28 0.12 -24.45
C LYS A 169 -4.53 -1.37 -24.18
N HIS A 170 -3.77 -2.25 -24.83
CA HIS A 170 -3.89 -3.69 -24.61
C HIS A 170 -3.48 -4.08 -23.19
N ALA A 171 -2.38 -3.53 -22.68
CA ALA A 171 -1.93 -3.75 -21.32
C ALA A 171 -2.96 -3.30 -20.27
N GLN A 172 -3.53 -2.09 -20.44
CA GLN A 172 -4.54 -1.58 -19.52
C GLN A 172 -5.87 -2.35 -19.59
N LYS A 173 -6.25 -2.87 -20.78
CA LYS A 173 -7.39 -3.78 -20.92
C LYS A 173 -7.13 -5.12 -20.22
N PHE A 174 -5.93 -5.64 -20.36
CA PHE A 174 -5.51 -6.87 -19.69
C PHE A 174 -5.55 -6.68 -18.16
N ALA A 175 -4.97 -5.61 -17.63
CA ALA A 175 -5.03 -5.27 -16.22
C ALA A 175 -6.49 -5.10 -15.73
N ALA A 176 -7.35 -4.43 -16.50
CA ALA A 176 -8.75 -4.28 -16.15
C ALA A 176 -9.46 -5.63 -16.01
N LYS A 177 -9.16 -6.59 -16.90
CA LYS A 177 -9.69 -7.96 -16.80
C LYS A 177 -9.20 -8.67 -15.53
N VAL A 178 -7.90 -8.59 -15.23
CA VAL A 178 -7.30 -9.26 -14.07
C VAL A 178 -7.85 -8.71 -12.75
N PHE A 179 -8.03 -7.39 -12.66
CA PHE A 179 -8.52 -6.70 -11.46
C PHE A 179 -10.05 -6.49 -11.42
N ASN A 180 -10.82 -7.10 -12.34
CA ASN A 180 -12.28 -7.02 -12.38
C ASN A 180 -12.83 -5.58 -12.52
N ALA A 181 -12.12 -4.72 -13.22
CA ALA A 181 -12.52 -3.35 -13.52
C ALA A 181 -13.13 -3.26 -14.94
N ASP A 182 -13.97 -2.24 -15.16
CA ASP A 182 -14.45 -1.91 -16.51
C ASP A 182 -13.34 -1.28 -17.34
N LYS A 183 -12.48 -0.50 -16.70
CA LYS A 183 -11.33 0.14 -17.32
C LYS A 183 -10.22 0.39 -16.29
N THR A 184 -8.98 0.26 -16.72
CA THR A 184 -7.79 0.57 -15.93
C THR A 184 -6.92 1.60 -16.64
N TYR A 185 -6.31 2.50 -15.88
CA TYR A 185 -5.33 3.48 -16.33
C TYR A 185 -4.05 3.32 -15.51
N PHE A 186 -2.92 3.15 -16.18
CA PHE A 186 -1.62 3.13 -15.53
C PHE A 186 -1.13 4.55 -15.27
N VAL A 187 -0.69 4.81 -14.04
CA VAL A 187 -0.23 6.12 -13.57
C VAL A 187 1.19 5.98 -13.03
N LEU A 188 2.10 6.81 -13.52
CA LEU A 188 3.54 6.69 -13.24
C LEU A 188 4.05 7.71 -12.21
N ASN A 189 3.16 8.42 -11.53
CA ASN A 189 3.49 9.41 -10.50
C ASN A 189 2.82 9.09 -9.14
N GLY A 190 2.64 7.79 -8.86
CA GLY A 190 2.08 7.29 -7.61
C GLY A 190 0.57 7.55 -7.48
N THR A 191 -0.03 6.98 -6.45
CA THR A 191 -1.45 7.22 -6.14
C THR A 191 -1.70 8.70 -5.80
N SER A 192 -0.68 9.45 -5.41
CA SER A 192 -0.80 10.90 -5.24
C SER A 192 -1.26 11.62 -6.52
N ALA A 193 -0.78 11.19 -7.69
CA ALA A 193 -1.28 11.68 -8.97
C ALA A 193 -2.61 11.02 -9.35
N ALA A 194 -2.78 9.71 -9.12
CA ALA A 194 -4.01 9.00 -9.41
C ALA A 194 -5.24 9.61 -8.70
N ASN A 195 -5.11 9.94 -7.42
CA ASN A 195 -6.15 10.61 -6.64
C ASN A 195 -6.51 11.98 -7.22
N LYS A 196 -5.51 12.78 -7.60
CA LYS A 196 -5.74 14.09 -8.24
C LYS A 196 -6.43 13.95 -9.59
N VAL A 197 -6.08 12.95 -10.40
CA VAL A 197 -6.76 12.65 -11.66
C VAL A 197 -8.24 12.39 -11.44
N VAL A 198 -8.59 11.51 -10.50
CA VAL A 198 -10.01 11.16 -10.24
C VAL A 198 -10.77 12.36 -9.70
N THR A 199 -10.23 13.06 -8.70
CA THR A 199 -10.87 14.22 -8.09
C THR A 199 -11.05 15.37 -9.09
N ASN A 200 -10.06 15.66 -9.93
CA ASN A 200 -10.16 16.71 -10.96
C ASN A 200 -11.01 16.33 -12.17
N ALA A 201 -11.26 15.02 -12.39
CA ALA A 201 -12.22 14.58 -13.41
C ALA A 201 -13.68 14.73 -12.99
N LEU A 202 -13.94 14.76 -11.67
CA LEU A 202 -15.30 14.71 -11.13
C LEU A 202 -15.72 16.00 -10.43
N LEU A 203 -14.81 16.71 -9.78
CA LEU A 203 -15.13 17.82 -8.88
C LEU A 203 -14.80 19.19 -9.48
N THR A 204 -15.61 20.16 -9.12
CA THR A 204 -15.38 21.57 -9.37
C THR A 204 -15.88 22.42 -8.18
N ARG A 205 -15.57 23.72 -8.19
CA ARG A 205 -16.04 24.65 -7.17
C ARG A 205 -17.57 24.63 -7.09
N GLY A 206 -18.09 24.53 -5.86
CA GLY A 206 -19.51 24.39 -5.58
C GLY A 206 -20.01 22.95 -5.44
N ASP A 207 -19.19 21.94 -5.79
CA ASP A 207 -19.52 20.53 -5.48
C ASP A 207 -19.28 20.21 -4.01
N LEU A 208 -20.10 19.32 -3.45
CA LEU A 208 -19.84 18.69 -2.17
C LEU A 208 -19.06 17.38 -2.37
N VAL A 209 -18.08 17.18 -1.52
CA VAL A 209 -17.34 15.92 -1.42
C VAL A 209 -17.43 15.35 0.00
N LEU A 210 -17.93 14.11 0.10
CA LEU A 210 -17.92 13.38 1.37
C LEU A 210 -16.51 12.82 1.60
N PHE A 211 -15.92 13.12 2.75
CA PHE A 211 -14.51 12.95 2.92
C PHE A 211 -14.17 12.19 4.23
N ASP A 212 -13.60 11.00 4.11
CA ASP A 212 -12.98 10.31 5.24
C ASP A 212 -11.83 11.15 5.76
N ARG A 213 -11.88 11.58 7.03
CA ARG A 213 -10.82 12.42 7.63
C ARG A 213 -9.45 11.73 7.66
N ASN A 214 -9.39 10.40 7.50
CA ASN A 214 -8.15 9.63 7.32
C ASN A 214 -7.51 9.78 5.93
N ASN A 215 -8.16 10.42 4.98
CA ASN A 215 -7.65 10.52 3.62
C ASN A 215 -6.23 11.11 3.56
N HIS A 216 -5.43 10.51 2.71
CA HIS A 216 -4.09 11.02 2.40
C HIS A 216 -4.17 12.45 1.82
N LYS A 217 -3.18 13.28 2.13
CA LYS A 217 -3.11 14.70 1.69
C LYS A 217 -3.33 14.91 0.19
N SER A 218 -2.98 13.93 -0.67
CA SER A 218 -3.19 14.04 -2.11
C SER A 218 -4.67 14.17 -2.50
N ASN A 219 -5.58 13.56 -1.74
CA ASN A 219 -7.01 13.72 -1.93
C ASN A 219 -7.47 15.12 -1.55
N HIS A 220 -6.97 15.68 -0.44
CA HIS A 220 -7.22 17.07 -0.05
C HIS A 220 -6.69 18.04 -1.12
N HIS A 221 -5.47 17.83 -1.60
CA HIS A 221 -4.89 18.66 -2.65
C HIS A 221 -5.74 18.64 -3.94
N GLY A 222 -6.14 17.46 -4.40
CA GLY A 222 -6.92 17.31 -5.63
C GLY A 222 -8.35 17.83 -5.49
N ALA A 223 -9.06 17.42 -4.44
CA ALA A 223 -10.47 17.73 -4.27
C ALA A 223 -10.71 19.17 -3.77
N LEU A 224 -9.93 19.62 -2.79
CA LEU A 224 -10.23 20.87 -2.07
C LEU A 224 -9.41 22.04 -2.60
N ILE A 225 -8.12 21.85 -2.85
CA ILE A 225 -7.22 22.94 -3.31
C ILE A 225 -7.34 23.13 -4.82
N GLN A 226 -7.18 22.05 -5.62
CA GLN A 226 -7.21 22.18 -7.08
C GLN A 226 -8.64 22.33 -7.61
N ALA A 227 -9.56 21.47 -7.22
CA ALA A 227 -10.94 21.52 -7.69
C ALA A 227 -11.80 22.56 -6.94
N GLY A 228 -11.46 22.95 -5.73
CA GLY A 228 -12.21 23.92 -4.92
C GLY A 228 -13.53 23.40 -4.35
N ALA A 229 -13.71 22.08 -4.26
CA ALA A 229 -14.89 21.47 -3.68
C ALA A 229 -14.99 21.73 -2.17
N THR A 230 -16.21 21.65 -1.64
CA THR A 230 -16.48 21.82 -0.20
C THR A 230 -16.55 20.45 0.47
N PRO A 231 -15.72 20.18 1.49
CA PRO A 231 -15.73 18.90 2.17
C PRO A 231 -16.85 18.79 3.21
N VAL A 232 -17.42 17.58 3.33
CA VAL A 232 -18.17 17.12 4.48
C VAL A 232 -17.37 15.98 5.09
N TYR A 233 -16.83 16.20 6.30
CA TYR A 233 -15.91 15.24 6.90
C TYR A 233 -16.63 14.18 7.73
N LEU A 234 -16.22 12.93 7.54
CA LEU A 234 -16.52 11.79 8.41
C LEU A 234 -15.44 11.66 9.47
N GLU A 235 -15.86 11.43 10.70
CA GLU A 235 -14.97 11.19 11.84
C GLU A 235 -14.18 9.91 11.64
N ALA A 236 -12.90 9.93 12.02
CA ALA A 236 -12.01 8.77 11.94
C ALA A 236 -11.50 8.39 13.33
N ALA A 237 -11.42 7.09 13.59
CA ALA A 237 -10.97 6.58 14.87
C ALA A 237 -9.43 6.56 14.99
N ARG A 238 -8.96 6.73 16.21
CA ARG A 238 -7.61 6.39 16.66
C ARG A 238 -7.74 5.58 17.94
N ASN A 239 -6.95 4.51 18.05
CA ASN A 239 -6.90 3.75 19.29
C ASN A 239 -5.76 4.25 20.21
N PRO A 240 -5.71 3.80 21.48
CA PRO A 240 -4.68 4.25 22.44
C PRO A 240 -3.23 3.95 22.00
N PHE A 241 -3.01 2.93 21.16
CA PHE A 241 -1.67 2.58 20.66
C PHE A 241 -1.19 3.47 19.51
N GLY A 242 -2.02 4.38 19.00
CA GLY A 242 -1.75 5.22 17.85
C GLY A 242 -2.16 4.61 16.52
N PHE A 243 -2.88 3.48 16.47
CA PHE A 243 -3.37 2.92 15.21
C PHE A 243 -4.50 3.74 14.60
N ILE A 244 -4.45 3.84 13.28
CA ILE A 244 -5.47 4.49 12.46
C ILE A 244 -6.62 3.50 12.23
N GLY A 245 -7.77 3.80 12.79
CA GLY A 245 -9.00 3.03 12.61
C GLY A 245 -9.86 3.54 11.46
N GLY A 246 -11.09 3.03 11.41
CA GLY A 246 -12.11 3.39 10.43
C GLY A 246 -13.04 4.51 10.91
N ILE A 247 -14.14 4.67 10.19
CA ILE A 247 -15.21 5.64 10.44
C ILE A 247 -16.21 5.04 11.43
N ASP A 248 -16.69 5.83 12.39
CA ASP A 248 -17.74 5.40 13.30
C ASP A 248 -19.04 5.09 12.53
N GLU A 249 -19.73 4.02 12.92
CA GLU A 249 -20.98 3.59 12.28
C GLU A 249 -22.04 4.70 12.20
N ARG A 250 -22.20 5.49 13.27
CA ARG A 250 -23.15 6.61 13.33
C ARG A 250 -22.92 7.67 12.24
N CYS A 251 -21.69 7.78 11.72
CA CYS A 251 -21.36 8.74 10.66
C CYS A 251 -21.93 8.35 9.29
N PHE A 252 -22.39 7.12 9.14
CA PHE A 252 -23.07 6.65 7.93
C PHE A 252 -24.60 6.80 7.99
N ASP A 253 -25.14 7.29 9.12
CA ASP A 253 -26.58 7.61 9.23
C ASP A 253 -26.98 8.77 8.32
N GLU A 254 -28.03 8.59 7.52
CA GLU A 254 -28.44 9.60 6.54
C GLU A 254 -28.91 10.90 7.21
N HIS A 255 -29.60 10.84 8.35
CA HIS A 255 -30.02 12.06 9.05
C HIS A 255 -28.83 12.85 9.54
N TYR A 256 -27.84 12.17 10.12
CA TYR A 256 -26.57 12.77 10.51
C TYR A 256 -25.86 13.42 9.32
N LEU A 257 -25.77 12.73 8.17
CA LEU A 257 -25.16 13.27 6.97
C LEU A 257 -25.94 14.47 6.41
N ARG A 258 -27.28 14.43 6.44
CA ARG A 258 -28.14 15.56 6.02
C ARG A 258 -27.95 16.78 6.92
N ASP A 259 -27.70 16.60 8.21
CA ASP A 259 -27.37 17.70 9.12
C ASP A 259 -26.02 18.33 8.76
N LEU A 260 -25.00 17.53 8.49
CA LEU A 260 -23.70 18.02 8.03
C LEU A 260 -23.79 18.77 6.70
N ILE A 261 -24.61 18.29 5.76
CA ILE A 261 -24.85 18.98 4.48
C ILE A 261 -25.52 20.33 4.72
N ARG A 262 -26.52 20.43 5.63
CA ARG A 262 -27.15 21.71 5.99
C ARG A 262 -26.18 22.72 6.57
N GLU A 263 -25.20 22.26 7.33
CA GLU A 263 -24.11 23.11 7.87
C GLU A 263 -23.18 23.61 6.74
N ALA A 264 -22.82 22.74 5.79
CA ALA A 264 -21.81 23.03 4.77
C ALA A 264 -22.39 23.72 3.51
N ALA A 265 -23.57 23.30 3.05
CA ALA A 265 -24.24 23.79 1.85
C ALA A 265 -25.77 23.58 1.96
N PRO A 266 -26.49 24.50 2.64
CA PRO A 266 -27.92 24.36 2.91
C PRO A 266 -28.78 24.13 1.67
N GLU A 267 -28.41 24.71 0.54
CA GLU A 267 -29.07 24.57 -0.75
C GLU A 267 -29.05 23.15 -1.34
N LYS A 268 -28.13 22.30 -0.86
CA LYS A 268 -28.01 20.92 -1.29
C LYS A 268 -28.60 19.91 -0.32
N ALA A 269 -29.12 20.36 0.83
CA ALA A 269 -29.63 19.48 1.89
C ALA A 269 -30.79 18.57 1.44
N THR A 270 -31.56 18.97 0.45
CA THR A 270 -32.70 18.21 -0.09
C THR A 270 -32.41 17.50 -1.40
N ALA A 271 -31.18 17.64 -1.94
CA ALA A 271 -30.81 16.94 -3.15
C ALA A 271 -30.82 15.41 -2.93
N SER A 272 -31.27 14.65 -3.92
CA SER A 272 -31.27 13.18 -3.83
C SER A 272 -29.85 12.61 -3.71
N ARG A 273 -28.91 13.17 -4.48
CA ARG A 273 -27.50 12.86 -4.46
C ARG A 273 -26.69 14.14 -4.23
N PRO A 274 -26.53 14.56 -2.96
CA PRO A 274 -25.85 15.81 -2.63
C PRO A 274 -24.35 15.77 -2.90
N PHE A 275 -23.74 14.58 -2.82
CA PHE A 275 -22.31 14.41 -3.02
C PHE A 275 -21.98 14.03 -4.46
N ARG A 276 -21.18 14.85 -5.12
CA ARG A 276 -20.61 14.51 -6.42
C ARG A 276 -19.64 13.34 -6.31
N LEU A 277 -18.87 13.28 -5.21
CA LEU A 277 -17.90 12.26 -4.91
C LEU A 277 -17.86 12.00 -3.40
N ALA A 278 -17.76 10.74 -2.99
CA ALA A 278 -17.24 10.36 -1.70
C ALA A 278 -15.80 9.82 -1.86
N VAL A 279 -14.87 10.23 -0.99
CA VAL A 279 -13.50 9.75 -0.97
C VAL A 279 -13.29 8.97 0.33
N ILE A 280 -13.21 7.66 0.21
CA ILE A 280 -13.15 6.71 1.33
C ILE A 280 -11.89 5.88 1.20
N GLN A 281 -11.15 5.67 2.29
CA GLN A 281 -10.08 4.68 2.28
C GLN A 281 -10.67 3.26 2.24
N LEU A 282 -10.07 2.37 1.43
CA LEU A 282 -10.35 0.93 1.53
C LEU A 282 -9.54 0.29 2.64
N GLY A 283 -8.32 0.77 2.85
CA GLY A 283 -7.45 0.34 3.92
C GLY A 283 -6.59 1.49 4.43
N THR A 284 -6.53 1.64 5.75
CA THR A 284 -5.68 2.65 6.38
C THR A 284 -4.20 2.28 6.27
N TYR A 285 -3.32 3.22 6.56
CA TYR A 285 -1.88 2.96 6.60
C TYR A 285 -1.55 1.79 7.52
N ASP A 286 -2.15 1.73 8.70
CA ASP A 286 -1.92 0.70 9.70
C ASP A 286 -2.63 -0.63 9.39
N GLY A 287 -3.50 -0.66 8.39
CA GLY A 287 -4.14 -1.90 7.93
C GLY A 287 -5.53 -2.16 8.51
N THR A 288 -6.26 -1.13 8.93
CA THR A 288 -7.70 -1.26 9.11
C THR A 288 -8.36 -1.32 7.74
N VAL A 289 -8.96 -2.45 7.38
CA VAL A 289 -9.63 -2.67 6.09
C VAL A 289 -11.12 -2.41 6.24
N TYR A 290 -11.68 -1.63 5.29
CA TYR A 290 -13.09 -1.29 5.22
C TYR A 290 -13.86 -2.31 4.39
N ASN A 291 -15.09 -2.59 4.77
CA ASN A 291 -16.00 -3.38 3.94
C ASN A 291 -16.68 -2.46 2.89
N ALA A 292 -16.20 -2.51 1.65
CA ALA A 292 -16.71 -1.63 0.59
C ALA A 292 -18.20 -1.87 0.30
N ARG A 293 -18.73 -3.10 0.45
CA ARG A 293 -20.15 -3.37 0.29
C ARG A 293 -20.98 -2.57 1.30
N GLN A 294 -20.61 -2.62 2.58
CA GLN A 294 -21.29 -1.86 3.61
C GLN A 294 -21.24 -0.34 3.34
N VAL A 295 -20.09 0.18 2.89
CA VAL A 295 -19.97 1.60 2.53
C VAL A 295 -20.95 1.97 1.41
N VAL A 296 -20.99 1.18 0.33
CA VAL A 296 -21.90 1.43 -0.81
C VAL A 296 -23.35 1.35 -0.38
N ASP A 297 -23.70 0.34 0.42
CA ASP A 297 -25.09 0.16 0.90
C ASP A 297 -25.56 1.32 1.77
N LYS A 298 -24.68 1.89 2.60
CA LYS A 298 -25.02 2.97 3.54
C LYS A 298 -25.05 4.36 2.89
N ILE A 299 -24.11 4.70 2.03
CA ILE A 299 -23.95 6.06 1.47
C ILE A 299 -24.01 6.14 -0.05
N GLY A 300 -24.04 5.03 -0.76
CA GLY A 300 -23.99 5.02 -2.22
C GLY A 300 -25.14 5.79 -2.87
N HIS A 301 -26.33 5.74 -2.30
CA HIS A 301 -27.52 6.46 -2.80
C HIS A 301 -27.40 7.99 -2.65
N LEU A 302 -26.49 8.48 -1.82
CA LEU A 302 -26.22 9.91 -1.64
C LEU A 302 -25.10 10.44 -2.55
N CYS A 303 -24.40 9.56 -3.29
CA CYS A 303 -23.20 9.89 -4.04
C CYS A 303 -23.37 9.59 -5.53
N ASP A 304 -22.82 10.44 -6.42
CA ASP A 304 -22.68 10.09 -7.83
C ASP A 304 -21.58 9.05 -8.04
N TYR A 305 -20.46 9.23 -7.35
CA TYR A 305 -19.31 8.33 -7.36
C TYR A 305 -18.74 8.12 -5.96
N ILE A 306 -18.08 6.97 -5.76
CA ILE A 306 -17.21 6.73 -4.63
C ILE A 306 -15.80 6.41 -5.16
N LEU A 307 -14.79 7.12 -4.66
CA LEU A 307 -13.38 6.79 -4.81
C LEU A 307 -12.95 6.01 -3.57
N PHE A 308 -12.58 4.75 -3.75
CA PHE A 308 -11.86 4.00 -2.74
C PHE A 308 -10.36 4.18 -2.93
N ASP A 309 -9.72 4.92 -2.01
CA ASP A 309 -8.26 5.00 -1.96
C ASP A 309 -7.72 3.69 -1.39
N SER A 310 -7.24 2.84 -2.27
CA SER A 310 -6.68 1.52 -1.97
C SER A 310 -5.14 1.52 -2.08
N ALA A 311 -4.51 2.67 -1.79
CA ALA A 311 -3.06 2.78 -1.90
C ALA A 311 -2.31 1.78 -1.02
N TRP A 312 -2.92 1.32 0.08
CA TRP A 312 -2.36 0.38 1.03
C TRP A 312 -2.99 -1.02 0.98
N VAL A 313 -3.97 -1.24 0.09
CA VAL A 313 -4.68 -2.51 -0.09
C VAL A 313 -5.03 -2.61 -1.58
N GLY A 314 -4.29 -3.30 -2.37
CA GLY A 314 -4.57 -3.48 -3.81
C GLY A 314 -4.63 -4.94 -4.23
N TYR A 315 -4.57 -5.82 -3.25
CA TYR A 315 -4.48 -7.28 -3.39
C TYR A 315 -5.67 -8.02 -2.72
N GLU A 316 -6.61 -7.31 -2.16
CA GLU A 316 -7.70 -7.84 -1.35
C GLU A 316 -8.53 -8.90 -2.09
N GLN A 317 -8.75 -8.73 -3.38
CA GLN A 317 -9.53 -9.68 -4.19
C GLN A 317 -8.81 -11.02 -4.44
N PHE A 318 -7.49 -11.10 -4.18
CA PHE A 318 -6.70 -12.32 -4.31
C PHE A 318 -6.60 -13.11 -3.00
N ILE A 319 -7.09 -12.55 -1.90
CA ILE A 319 -7.12 -13.16 -0.56
C ILE A 319 -8.57 -13.51 -0.20
N PRO A 320 -8.94 -14.79 -0.10
CA PRO A 320 -10.35 -15.19 0.03
C PRO A 320 -11.11 -14.51 1.18
N MET A 321 -10.47 -14.32 2.36
CA MET A 321 -11.12 -13.68 3.50
C MET A 321 -11.37 -12.18 3.32
N MET A 322 -10.75 -11.55 2.30
CA MET A 322 -10.86 -10.12 2.01
C MET A 322 -11.67 -9.84 0.74
N ALA A 323 -11.89 -10.85 -0.11
CA ALA A 323 -12.40 -10.66 -1.47
C ALA A 323 -13.79 -10.00 -1.51
N ASP A 324 -14.68 -10.34 -0.60
CA ASP A 324 -16.03 -9.78 -0.51
C ASP A 324 -16.05 -8.31 -0.05
N CYS A 325 -14.93 -7.79 0.47
CA CYS A 325 -14.75 -6.40 0.81
C CYS A 325 -14.24 -5.55 -0.36
N SER A 326 -13.83 -6.18 -1.48
CA SER A 326 -13.28 -5.47 -2.63
C SER A 326 -14.33 -4.67 -3.39
N PRO A 327 -14.12 -3.37 -3.61
CA PRO A 327 -15.05 -2.56 -4.41
C PRO A 327 -15.13 -3.00 -5.87
N LEU A 328 -14.08 -3.66 -6.40
CA LEU A 328 -14.05 -4.11 -7.79
C LEU A 328 -14.83 -5.42 -8.01
N LEU A 329 -15.11 -6.18 -6.95
CA LEU A 329 -15.93 -7.39 -7.02
C LEU A 329 -17.42 -7.15 -6.75
N LEU A 330 -17.81 -5.91 -6.46
CA LEU A 330 -19.21 -5.56 -6.22
C LEU A 330 -20.05 -5.72 -7.48
N GLU A 331 -21.23 -6.32 -7.33
CA GLU A 331 -22.29 -6.27 -8.33
C GLU A 331 -23.06 -4.96 -8.14
N LEU A 332 -23.07 -4.13 -9.18
CA LEU A 332 -23.62 -2.77 -9.16
C LEU A 332 -24.81 -2.65 -10.09
N THR A 333 -25.83 -1.91 -9.64
CA THR A 333 -27.05 -1.59 -10.38
C THR A 333 -27.01 -0.15 -10.88
N PRO A 334 -27.91 0.28 -11.79
CA PRO A 334 -27.97 1.66 -12.25
C PRO A 334 -28.25 2.70 -11.13
N ASP A 335 -28.73 2.27 -9.97
CA ASP A 335 -28.98 3.13 -8.82
C ASP A 335 -27.75 3.30 -7.92
N ASP A 336 -26.76 2.42 -8.05
CA ASP A 336 -25.53 2.49 -7.29
C ASP A 336 -24.60 3.61 -7.78
N PRO A 337 -23.66 4.09 -6.98
CA PRO A 337 -22.64 5.05 -7.42
C PRO A 337 -21.68 4.41 -8.40
N GLY A 338 -21.03 5.21 -9.25
CA GLY A 338 -19.85 4.78 -9.98
C GLY A 338 -18.69 4.57 -9.00
N ILE A 339 -17.82 3.62 -9.28
CA ILE A 339 -16.67 3.29 -8.43
C ILE A 339 -15.37 3.65 -9.14
N PHE A 340 -14.50 4.36 -8.43
CA PHE A 340 -13.09 4.47 -8.72
C PHE A 340 -12.29 3.80 -7.61
N VAL A 341 -11.20 3.15 -7.98
CA VAL A 341 -10.22 2.58 -7.05
C VAL A 341 -8.83 3.03 -7.47
N THR A 342 -8.08 3.62 -6.56
CA THR A 342 -6.68 4.01 -6.79
C THR A 342 -5.75 3.11 -5.98
N GLN A 343 -4.75 2.52 -6.63
CA GLN A 343 -3.82 1.58 -6.02
C GLN A 343 -2.38 2.01 -6.23
N SER A 344 -1.57 1.97 -5.17
CA SER A 344 -0.11 2.06 -5.25
C SER A 344 0.47 0.66 -5.45
N VAL A 345 0.74 0.30 -6.69
CA VAL A 345 1.31 -1.02 -7.01
C VAL A 345 2.67 -1.22 -6.34
N HIS A 346 3.47 -0.15 -6.26
CA HIS A 346 4.80 -0.17 -5.67
C HIS A 346 4.85 -0.47 -4.15
N LYS A 347 3.74 -0.37 -3.42
CA LYS A 347 3.76 -0.54 -1.97
C LYS A 347 3.82 -2.00 -1.54
N GLN A 348 2.91 -2.83 -2.00
CA GLN A 348 2.86 -4.24 -1.63
C GLN A 348 2.68 -5.19 -2.82
N GLN A 349 2.47 -4.70 -4.03
CA GLN A 349 2.44 -5.48 -5.27
C GLN A 349 3.79 -5.39 -6.00
N ALA A 350 3.91 -6.05 -7.16
CA ALA A 350 5.16 -6.10 -7.93
C ALA A 350 5.31 -4.86 -8.82
N GLY A 351 5.92 -3.79 -8.30
CA GLY A 351 6.14 -2.57 -9.07
C GLY A 351 7.30 -1.72 -8.54
N PHE A 352 7.94 -0.97 -9.44
CA PHE A 352 8.89 0.06 -9.05
C PHE A 352 8.19 1.22 -8.34
N SER A 353 8.90 1.97 -7.50
CA SER A 353 8.40 3.23 -6.92
C SER A 353 7.73 4.09 -7.99
N GLN A 354 6.68 4.82 -7.63
CA GLN A 354 5.80 5.63 -8.50
C GLN A 354 4.78 4.83 -9.33
N THR A 355 4.88 3.50 -9.45
CA THR A 355 3.85 2.74 -10.16
C THR A 355 2.53 2.72 -9.39
N SER A 356 1.48 3.13 -10.06
CA SER A 356 0.12 3.12 -9.54
C SER A 356 -0.90 2.89 -10.66
N GLN A 357 -2.16 2.66 -10.29
CA GLN A 357 -3.23 2.47 -11.26
C GLN A 357 -4.55 3.00 -10.75
N ILE A 358 -5.40 3.44 -11.69
CA ILE A 358 -6.79 3.82 -11.46
C ILE A 358 -7.65 2.75 -12.10
N HIS A 359 -8.47 2.10 -11.30
CA HIS A 359 -9.54 1.23 -11.80
C HIS A 359 -10.87 1.97 -11.76
N LYS A 360 -11.65 1.79 -12.81
CA LYS A 360 -12.96 2.38 -12.98
C LYS A 360 -14.00 1.29 -13.16
N LYS A 361 -15.10 1.36 -12.40
CA LYS A 361 -16.23 0.44 -12.50
C LYS A 361 -17.52 1.25 -12.50
N ASP A 362 -18.03 1.57 -13.68
CA ASP A 362 -19.17 2.44 -13.87
C ASP A 362 -19.99 2.15 -15.15
N ASN A 363 -19.83 0.98 -15.75
CA ASN A 363 -20.60 0.60 -16.94
C ASN A 363 -22.11 0.63 -16.69
N HIS A 364 -22.57 0.38 -15.46
CA HIS A 364 -23.97 0.46 -15.03
C HIS A 364 -24.53 1.88 -15.09
N LEU A 365 -23.68 2.92 -15.18
CA LEU A 365 -24.09 4.32 -15.29
C LEU A 365 -24.17 4.83 -16.74
N ARG A 366 -23.83 3.99 -17.72
CA ARG A 366 -23.86 4.44 -19.13
C ARG A 366 -25.25 4.98 -19.52
N GLY A 367 -25.24 6.13 -20.15
CA GLY A 367 -26.46 6.84 -20.53
C GLY A 367 -27.02 7.78 -19.46
N GLN A 368 -26.53 7.75 -18.23
CA GLN A 368 -26.90 8.68 -17.17
C GLN A 368 -26.05 9.96 -17.25
N ALA A 369 -26.64 11.10 -16.85
CA ALA A 369 -25.93 12.40 -16.83
C ALA A 369 -24.72 12.42 -15.91
N ARG A 370 -24.72 11.61 -14.84
CA ARG A 370 -23.61 11.48 -13.87
C ARG A 370 -22.44 10.65 -14.39
N PHE A 371 -22.59 9.88 -15.48
CA PHE A 371 -21.52 9.06 -16.04
C PHE A 371 -20.26 9.88 -16.38
N CYS A 372 -19.09 9.39 -15.97
CA CYS A 372 -17.81 9.98 -16.30
C CYS A 372 -17.19 9.30 -17.54
N PRO A 373 -17.29 9.88 -18.75
CA PRO A 373 -16.73 9.26 -19.93
C PRO A 373 -15.21 9.29 -19.92
N HIS A 374 -14.60 8.36 -20.69
CA HIS A 374 -13.14 8.29 -20.83
C HIS A 374 -12.49 9.64 -21.15
N LYS A 375 -13.07 10.41 -22.08
CA LYS A 375 -12.52 11.70 -22.49
C LYS A 375 -12.37 12.69 -21.33
N ARG A 376 -13.34 12.70 -20.39
CA ARG A 376 -13.26 13.55 -19.20
C ARG A 376 -12.16 13.10 -18.25
N LEU A 377 -12.07 11.80 -17.95
CA LEU A 377 -11.02 11.27 -17.10
C LEU A 377 -9.65 11.45 -17.73
N ASN A 378 -9.52 11.18 -19.04
CA ASN A 378 -8.23 11.35 -19.74
C ASN A 378 -7.77 12.81 -19.80
N ASN A 379 -8.70 13.77 -19.91
CA ASN A 379 -8.34 15.17 -19.81
C ASN A 379 -7.68 15.50 -18.44
N ALA A 380 -8.27 15.01 -17.36
CA ALA A 380 -7.65 15.16 -16.02
C ALA A 380 -6.34 14.37 -15.88
N PHE A 381 -6.26 13.17 -16.48
CA PHE A 381 -5.02 12.38 -16.53
C PHE A 381 -3.89 13.17 -17.17
N MET A 382 -4.12 13.81 -18.32
CA MET A 382 -3.13 14.59 -19.03
C MET A 382 -2.65 15.83 -18.26
N LEU A 383 -3.46 16.39 -17.35
CA LEU A 383 -3.02 17.48 -16.47
C LEU A 383 -1.96 17.05 -15.45
N HIS A 384 -1.89 15.75 -15.13
CA HIS A 384 -1.01 15.20 -14.09
C HIS A 384 0.05 14.22 -14.62
N ALA A 385 0.06 13.94 -15.92
CA ALA A 385 1.00 13.02 -16.55
C ALA A 385 2.14 13.75 -17.25
N SER A 386 3.33 13.14 -17.24
CA SER A 386 4.44 13.58 -18.06
C SER A 386 4.16 13.22 -19.53
N THR A 387 4.54 14.11 -20.46
CA THR A 387 4.55 13.81 -21.90
C THR A 387 5.68 12.87 -22.31
N SER A 388 6.62 12.59 -21.40
CA SER A 388 7.74 11.65 -21.58
C SER A 388 7.73 10.60 -20.48
N PRO A 389 6.79 9.63 -20.52
CA PRO A 389 6.67 8.62 -19.47
C PRO A 389 7.87 7.66 -19.51
N PHE A 390 8.30 7.22 -18.32
CA PHE A 390 9.36 6.22 -18.20
C PHE A 390 8.79 4.81 -18.46
N TYR A 391 9.11 4.23 -19.61
CA TYR A 391 8.56 2.98 -20.11
C TYR A 391 8.79 1.77 -19.19
N PRO A 392 9.92 1.62 -18.49
CA PRO A 392 10.10 0.54 -17.51
C PRO A 392 9.05 0.53 -16.40
N LEU A 393 8.56 1.69 -15.95
CA LEU A 393 7.47 1.77 -14.96
C LEU A 393 6.14 1.25 -15.53
N PHE A 394 5.85 1.59 -16.78
CA PHE A 394 4.65 1.11 -17.46
C PHE A 394 4.69 -0.42 -17.66
N ALA A 395 5.85 -0.93 -18.07
CA ALA A 395 6.09 -2.36 -18.19
C ALA A 395 5.94 -3.11 -16.86
N ALA A 396 6.41 -2.52 -15.76
CA ALA A 396 6.25 -3.12 -14.43
C ALA A 396 4.77 -3.28 -14.04
N LEU A 397 3.91 -2.32 -14.38
CA LEU A 397 2.46 -2.40 -14.14
C LEU A 397 1.81 -3.51 -14.98
N ASP A 398 2.23 -3.68 -16.22
CA ASP A 398 1.76 -4.74 -17.10
C ASP A 398 2.18 -6.13 -16.60
N VAL A 399 3.44 -6.28 -16.17
CA VAL A 399 3.96 -7.51 -15.55
C VAL A 399 3.28 -7.79 -14.22
N ASN A 400 3.01 -6.77 -13.40
CA ASN A 400 2.24 -6.93 -12.17
C ASN A 400 0.86 -7.53 -12.43
N ALA A 401 0.15 -7.06 -13.44
CA ALA A 401 -1.13 -7.63 -13.84
C ALA A 401 -0.98 -9.12 -14.24
N LYS A 402 0.10 -9.46 -14.97
CA LYS A 402 0.38 -10.84 -15.36
C LYS A 402 0.66 -11.77 -14.17
N ILE A 403 1.42 -11.30 -13.18
CA ILE A 403 1.69 -12.04 -11.94
C ILE A 403 0.39 -12.37 -11.18
N HIS A 404 -0.57 -11.44 -11.20
CA HIS A 404 -1.85 -11.60 -10.52
C HIS A 404 -2.92 -12.35 -11.33
N GLU A 405 -2.63 -12.75 -12.57
CA GLU A 405 -3.59 -13.47 -13.41
C GLU A 405 -3.84 -14.89 -12.87
N GLY A 406 -5.11 -15.21 -12.61
CA GLY A 406 -5.56 -16.57 -12.27
C GLY A 406 -5.07 -17.08 -10.90
N GLU A 407 -4.72 -18.36 -10.84
CA GLU A 407 -4.36 -19.03 -9.59
C GLU A 407 -2.97 -18.65 -9.04
N SER A 408 -2.05 -18.21 -9.91
CA SER A 408 -0.70 -17.84 -9.48
C SER A 408 -0.72 -16.65 -8.50
N GLY A 409 -1.51 -15.62 -8.79
CA GLY A 409 -1.68 -14.48 -7.89
C GLY A 409 -2.30 -14.88 -6.55
N ARG A 410 -3.36 -15.70 -6.57
CA ARG A 410 -4.01 -16.19 -5.34
C ARG A 410 -3.06 -17.02 -4.48
N ARG A 411 -2.26 -17.91 -5.10
CA ARG A 411 -1.28 -18.71 -4.39
C ARG A 411 -0.23 -17.85 -3.69
N LEU A 412 0.35 -16.88 -4.39
CA LEU A 412 1.36 -15.98 -3.83
C LEU A 412 0.85 -15.24 -2.59
N TRP A 413 -0.37 -14.72 -2.64
CA TRP A 413 -0.97 -14.05 -1.48
C TRP A 413 -1.38 -15.02 -0.37
N ALA A 414 -1.82 -16.23 -0.69
CA ALA A 414 -2.11 -17.25 0.31
C ALA A 414 -0.84 -17.68 1.08
N GLU A 415 0.28 -17.83 0.38
CA GLU A 415 1.60 -18.11 1.00
C GLU A 415 2.06 -16.93 1.88
N CYS A 416 1.87 -15.69 1.42
CA CYS A 416 2.15 -14.49 2.20
C CYS A 416 1.32 -14.43 3.50
N VAL A 417 0.02 -14.69 3.43
CA VAL A 417 -0.86 -14.72 4.60
C VAL A 417 -0.43 -15.82 5.58
N ALA A 418 -0.16 -17.04 5.08
CA ALA A 418 0.29 -18.14 5.92
C ALA A 418 1.61 -17.80 6.65
N LEU A 419 2.58 -17.25 5.94
CA LEU A 419 3.85 -16.79 6.52
C LEU A 419 3.62 -15.73 7.61
N GLY A 420 2.73 -14.78 7.36
CA GLY A 420 2.37 -13.73 8.33
C GLY A 420 1.69 -14.28 9.58
N ILE A 421 0.90 -15.36 9.46
CA ILE A 421 0.30 -16.06 10.60
C ILE A 421 1.37 -16.76 11.42
N GLU A 422 2.27 -17.50 10.78
CA GLU A 422 3.38 -18.17 11.47
C GLU A 422 4.33 -17.18 12.17
N ALA A 423 4.60 -16.02 11.55
CA ALA A 423 5.38 -14.96 12.18
C ALA A 423 4.71 -14.45 13.47
N ARG A 424 3.38 -14.23 13.46
CA ARG A 424 2.62 -13.83 14.67
C ARG A 424 2.69 -14.87 15.77
N LYS A 425 2.53 -16.15 15.43
CA LYS A 425 2.68 -17.27 16.39
C LYS A 425 4.09 -17.32 16.98
N ALA A 426 5.12 -17.13 16.14
CA ALA A 426 6.50 -17.12 16.59
C ALA A 426 6.80 -15.93 17.52
N ILE A 427 6.24 -14.74 17.26
CA ILE A 427 6.38 -13.57 18.14
C ILE A 427 5.71 -13.86 19.48
N ILE A 428 4.47 -14.38 19.52
CA ILE A 428 3.77 -14.73 20.75
C ILE A 428 4.58 -15.74 21.59
N ALA A 429 5.23 -16.70 20.91
CA ALA A 429 6.00 -17.74 21.60
C ALA A 429 7.36 -17.26 22.15
N ASN A 430 7.98 -16.23 21.53
CA ASN A 430 9.35 -15.83 21.84
C ASN A 430 9.48 -14.43 22.47
N CYS A 431 8.44 -13.60 22.39
CA CYS A 431 8.42 -12.25 22.95
C CYS A 431 7.39 -12.15 24.10
N LYS A 432 7.76 -11.46 25.17
CA LYS A 432 6.89 -11.25 26.33
C LYS A 432 6.23 -9.89 26.33
N MET A 433 6.92 -8.88 25.81
CA MET A 433 6.52 -7.47 25.87
C MET A 433 5.91 -7.00 24.55
N ILE A 434 6.50 -7.40 23.41
CA ILE A 434 6.06 -7.01 22.09
C ILE A 434 5.09 -8.07 21.57
N GLN A 435 3.87 -7.65 21.22
CA GLN A 435 2.80 -8.59 20.86
C GLN A 435 2.13 -8.22 19.52
N PRO A 436 1.66 -9.21 18.74
CA PRO A 436 0.86 -8.93 17.55
C PRO A 436 -0.48 -8.28 17.92
N PHE A 437 -0.90 -7.31 17.11
CA PHE A 437 -2.21 -6.66 17.22
C PHE A 437 -3.30 -7.50 16.53
N ILE A 438 -3.84 -8.46 17.26
CA ILE A 438 -4.85 -9.42 16.82
C ILE A 438 -5.78 -9.76 17.99
N PRO A 439 -6.98 -10.35 17.76
CA PRO A 439 -7.82 -10.85 18.83
C PRO A 439 -7.05 -11.86 19.69
N PRO A 440 -6.95 -11.69 21.01
CA PRO A 440 -6.22 -12.65 21.85
C PRO A 440 -6.91 -14.01 21.93
N MET A 441 -8.24 -14.02 21.82
CA MET A 441 -9.08 -15.22 21.87
C MET A 441 -10.06 -15.23 20.70
N VAL A 442 -10.24 -16.38 20.07
CA VAL A 442 -11.24 -16.60 19.04
C VAL A 442 -11.97 -17.91 19.33
N ALA A 443 -13.30 -17.89 19.33
CA ALA A 443 -14.13 -19.06 19.65
C ALA A 443 -13.71 -19.81 20.94
N GLY A 444 -13.34 -19.07 21.97
CA GLY A 444 -12.97 -19.62 23.28
C GLY A 444 -11.57 -20.24 23.37
N ARG A 445 -10.72 -20.09 22.34
CA ARG A 445 -9.32 -20.56 22.33
C ARG A 445 -8.36 -19.41 22.03
N PRO A 446 -7.12 -19.45 22.56
CA PRO A 446 -6.07 -18.50 22.16
C PRO A 446 -5.88 -18.50 20.64
N TRP A 447 -5.69 -17.32 20.06
CA TRP A 447 -5.57 -17.16 18.61
C TRP A 447 -4.49 -18.06 18.01
N GLN A 448 -3.32 -18.14 18.64
CA GLN A 448 -2.17 -18.93 18.19
C GLN A 448 -2.39 -20.45 18.21
N ASP A 449 -3.37 -20.94 18.99
CA ASP A 449 -3.66 -22.37 19.12
C ASP A 449 -4.51 -22.91 17.96
N HIS A 450 -5.02 -22.02 17.11
CA HIS A 450 -5.76 -22.42 15.90
C HIS A 450 -4.80 -22.84 14.77
N PRO A 451 -5.20 -23.83 13.93
CA PRO A 451 -4.44 -24.19 12.73
C PRO A 451 -4.28 -22.99 11.79
N THR A 452 -3.10 -22.83 11.18
CA THR A 452 -2.78 -21.75 10.25
C THR A 452 -3.76 -21.68 9.09
N GLU A 453 -4.18 -22.82 8.56
CA GLU A 453 -5.15 -22.91 7.47
C GLU A 453 -6.55 -22.42 7.87
N ALA A 454 -6.95 -22.59 9.14
CA ALA A 454 -8.21 -22.06 9.65
C ALA A 454 -8.13 -20.53 9.80
N ILE A 455 -7.05 -20.04 10.37
CA ILE A 455 -6.81 -18.60 10.52
C ILE A 455 -6.76 -17.92 9.14
N ALA A 456 -6.09 -18.53 8.15
CA ALA A 456 -5.94 -17.98 6.80
C ALA A 456 -7.25 -17.90 6.00
N ARG A 457 -8.30 -18.60 6.41
CA ARG A 457 -9.58 -18.67 5.68
C ARG A 457 -10.67 -17.78 6.24
N GLU A 458 -10.61 -17.45 7.53
CA GLU A 458 -11.74 -16.85 8.22
C GLU A 458 -11.40 -15.47 8.77
N ARG A 459 -12.11 -14.45 8.28
CA ARG A 459 -11.91 -13.04 8.68
C ARG A 459 -12.06 -12.80 10.18
N ARG A 460 -12.85 -13.62 10.91
CA ARG A 460 -13.03 -13.46 12.38
C ARG A 460 -11.73 -13.47 13.18
N PHE A 461 -10.66 -14.07 12.67
CA PHE A 461 -9.36 -14.04 13.32
C PHE A 461 -8.64 -12.68 13.23
N PHE A 462 -9.20 -11.73 12.51
CA PHE A 462 -8.68 -10.38 12.30
C PHE A 462 -9.73 -9.29 12.52
N SER A 463 -11.00 -9.64 12.79
CA SER A 463 -12.11 -8.68 12.88
C SER A 463 -12.08 -7.85 14.16
N PHE A 464 -12.47 -6.58 14.01
CA PHE A 464 -12.76 -5.69 15.13
C PHE A 464 -14.21 -5.89 15.57
N GLU A 465 -14.44 -6.86 16.45
CA GLU A 465 -15.78 -7.08 17.00
C GLU A 465 -16.22 -5.87 17.83
N PRO A 466 -17.45 -5.35 17.66
CA PRO A 466 -17.88 -4.07 18.23
C PRO A 466 -17.67 -3.90 19.73
N ASP A 467 -17.85 -4.97 20.51
CA ASP A 467 -17.76 -4.95 21.97
C ASP A 467 -16.40 -5.44 22.51
N ALA A 468 -15.48 -5.80 21.63
CA ALA A 468 -14.17 -6.30 22.02
C ALA A 468 -13.24 -5.15 22.44
N ARG A 469 -12.60 -5.27 23.59
CA ARG A 469 -11.72 -4.22 24.12
C ARG A 469 -10.32 -4.24 23.58
N TRP A 470 -9.83 -5.40 23.15
CA TRP A 470 -8.44 -5.61 22.75
C TRP A 470 -7.93 -4.64 21.67
N HIS A 471 -8.81 -4.17 20.77
CA HIS A 471 -8.43 -3.27 19.68
C HIS A 471 -8.52 -1.78 20.05
N GLY A 472 -9.20 -1.42 21.13
CA GLY A 472 -9.31 -0.05 21.62
C GLY A 472 -10.08 0.93 20.71
N PHE A 473 -10.80 0.44 19.72
CA PHE A 473 -11.71 1.24 18.87
C PHE A 473 -13.15 1.15 19.41
N GLU A 474 -13.91 2.20 19.17
CA GLU A 474 -15.31 2.31 19.59
C GLU A 474 -16.19 2.71 18.40
N GLY A 475 -17.50 2.39 18.46
CA GLY A 475 -18.49 2.85 17.50
C GLY A 475 -18.49 2.12 16.18
N TYR A 476 -18.00 0.88 16.14
CA TYR A 476 -18.03 0.02 14.95
C TYR A 476 -19.27 -0.87 14.93
N ALA A 477 -19.74 -1.19 13.73
CA ALA A 477 -20.74 -2.23 13.49
C ALA A 477 -20.04 -3.60 13.28
N ASP A 478 -20.86 -4.65 13.32
CA ASP A 478 -20.39 -6.00 13.04
C ASP A 478 -19.89 -6.13 11.60
N ASP A 479 -18.78 -6.87 11.40
CA ASP A 479 -18.10 -7.11 10.12
C ASP A 479 -17.76 -5.82 9.33
N GLN A 480 -17.62 -4.69 10.02
CA GLN A 480 -17.36 -3.40 9.39
C GLN A 480 -15.87 -3.22 9.09
N TYR A 481 -15.00 -3.61 10.01
CA TYR A 481 -13.55 -3.46 9.89
C TYR A 481 -12.80 -4.68 10.41
N PHE A 482 -11.60 -4.88 9.88
CA PHE A 482 -10.68 -5.92 10.32
C PHE A 482 -9.23 -5.52 10.07
N VAL A 483 -8.29 -6.22 10.72
CA VAL A 483 -6.85 -6.05 10.49
C VAL A 483 -6.46 -6.75 9.18
N ASP A 484 -5.73 -6.06 8.33
CA ASP A 484 -5.15 -6.64 7.12
C ASP A 484 -4.14 -7.75 7.48
N PRO A 485 -4.36 -9.00 7.05
CA PRO A 485 -3.47 -10.11 7.38
C PRO A 485 -2.05 -9.95 6.82
N CYS A 486 -1.88 -9.15 5.76
CA CYS A 486 -0.60 -8.83 5.13
C CYS A 486 0.10 -7.60 5.74
N LYS A 487 -0.37 -7.11 6.88
CA LYS A 487 0.29 -6.09 7.69
C LYS A 487 0.60 -6.66 9.07
N LEU A 488 1.89 -6.87 9.34
CA LEU A 488 2.33 -7.31 10.66
C LEU A 488 2.39 -6.10 11.58
N LEU A 489 1.29 -5.90 12.32
CA LEU A 489 1.14 -4.86 13.32
C LEU A 489 1.54 -5.44 14.67
N LEU A 490 2.42 -4.74 15.39
CA LEU A 490 2.84 -5.10 16.73
C LEU A 490 2.58 -3.94 17.68
N THR A 491 2.24 -4.26 18.92
CA THR A 491 2.15 -3.32 20.04
C THR A 491 3.36 -3.46 20.94
N THR A 492 3.75 -2.35 21.56
CA THR A 492 4.79 -2.29 22.59
C THR A 492 4.16 -1.90 23.93
N PRO A 493 4.79 -2.20 25.09
CA PRO A 493 4.32 -1.79 26.42
C PRO A 493 4.11 -0.27 26.52
N GLY A 494 3.19 0.14 27.36
CA GLY A 494 2.90 1.54 27.67
C GLY A 494 1.41 1.86 27.72
N ILE A 495 0.57 0.98 27.17
CA ILE A 495 -0.89 1.08 27.18
C ILE A 495 -1.45 -0.26 27.66
N ASP A 496 -2.35 -0.21 28.61
CA ASP A 496 -3.16 -1.35 29.01
C ASP A 496 -4.26 -1.61 27.96
N ALA A 497 -4.25 -2.80 27.36
CA ALA A 497 -5.11 -3.11 26.22
C ALA A 497 -6.62 -3.18 26.59
N GLU A 498 -6.96 -3.47 27.85
CA GLU A 498 -8.35 -3.59 28.29
C GLU A 498 -8.96 -2.24 28.67
N SER A 499 -8.19 -1.41 29.38
CA SER A 499 -8.65 -0.08 29.83
C SER A 499 -8.34 1.05 28.86
N GLY A 500 -7.32 0.88 28.00
CA GLY A 500 -6.80 1.93 27.14
C GLY A 500 -6.00 3.00 27.90
N GLU A 501 -5.71 2.78 29.18
CA GLU A 501 -4.96 3.71 30.02
C GLU A 501 -3.45 3.52 29.88
N TYR A 502 -2.68 4.57 30.24
CA TYR A 502 -1.23 4.45 30.31
C TYR A 502 -0.78 3.49 31.41
N SER A 503 0.16 2.61 31.07
CA SER A 503 0.86 1.78 32.03
C SER A 503 1.95 2.56 32.75
N GLU A 504 2.46 2.07 33.87
CA GLU A 504 3.56 2.69 34.63
C GLU A 504 4.86 2.77 33.81
N PHE A 505 5.18 1.70 33.08
CA PHE A 505 6.32 1.62 32.18
C PHE A 505 5.84 1.50 30.72
N GLY A 506 6.56 2.18 29.80
CA GLY A 506 6.27 2.10 28.38
C GLY A 506 7.52 2.01 27.51
N ILE A 507 7.35 1.41 26.32
CA ILE A 507 8.33 1.34 25.26
C ILE A 507 7.76 2.07 24.04
N PRO A 508 8.04 3.37 23.85
CA PRO A 508 7.63 4.05 22.64
C PRO A 508 8.20 3.37 21.39
N ALA A 509 7.35 3.06 20.43
CA ALA A 509 7.72 2.23 19.29
C ALA A 509 8.81 2.86 18.40
N THR A 510 9.00 4.18 18.44
CA THR A 510 10.08 4.85 17.72
C THR A 510 11.47 4.40 18.22
N ILE A 511 11.63 4.08 19.51
CA ILE A 511 12.89 3.57 20.07
C ILE A 511 13.17 2.17 19.51
N LEU A 512 12.17 1.30 19.51
CA LEU A 512 12.28 -0.01 18.87
C LEU A 512 12.62 0.10 17.37
N ALA A 513 12.00 1.04 16.66
CA ALA A 513 12.27 1.27 15.25
C ALA A 513 13.73 1.71 14.99
N HIS A 514 14.31 2.55 15.86
CA HIS A 514 15.72 2.92 15.78
C HIS A 514 16.64 1.72 16.04
N TYR A 515 16.36 0.92 17.07
CA TYR A 515 17.10 -0.31 17.34
C TYR A 515 17.09 -1.28 16.16
N LEU A 516 15.93 -1.51 15.56
CA LEU A 516 15.80 -2.39 14.41
C LEU A 516 16.62 -1.88 13.21
N ARG A 517 16.61 -0.56 12.95
CA ARG A 517 17.45 0.05 11.88
C ARG A 517 18.94 -0.09 12.14
N GLU A 518 19.41 0.07 13.37
CA GLU A 518 20.81 -0.18 13.75
C GLU A 518 21.21 -1.63 13.44
N ASN A 519 20.26 -2.57 13.48
CA ASN A 519 20.46 -4.00 13.23
C ASN A 519 19.99 -4.44 11.82
N GLY A 520 19.85 -3.52 10.88
CA GLY A 520 19.58 -3.82 9.47
C GLY A 520 18.13 -4.19 9.14
N ILE A 521 17.17 -3.96 10.07
CA ILE A 521 15.75 -4.18 9.85
C ILE A 521 15.04 -2.84 9.76
N VAL A 522 14.36 -2.57 8.64
CA VAL A 522 13.65 -1.31 8.39
C VAL A 522 12.15 -1.54 8.49
N PRO A 523 11.48 -1.09 9.57
CA PRO A 523 10.02 -1.11 9.65
C PRO A 523 9.40 -0.06 8.73
N GLU A 524 8.15 -0.24 8.38
CA GLU A 524 7.41 0.71 7.53
C GLU A 524 7.02 1.97 8.31
N LYS A 525 6.43 1.82 9.48
CA LYS A 525 5.94 2.91 10.31
C LYS A 525 6.03 2.56 11.79
N CYS A 526 6.23 3.54 12.63
CA CYS A 526 5.96 3.46 14.07
C CYS A 526 5.13 4.66 14.52
N ASP A 527 4.34 4.46 15.55
CA ASP A 527 3.56 5.50 16.24
C ASP A 527 3.56 5.15 17.73
N LEU A 528 3.10 6.00 18.60
CA LEU A 528 3.10 5.84 20.06
C LEU A 528 3.65 4.48 20.56
N ASN A 529 2.78 3.48 20.70
CA ASN A 529 3.11 2.13 21.14
C ASN A 529 2.81 1.07 20.07
N SER A 530 3.01 1.40 18.81
CA SER A 530 2.75 0.52 17.67
C SER A 530 3.80 0.60 16.59
N ILE A 531 4.08 -0.54 15.94
CA ILE A 531 5.04 -0.65 14.84
C ILE A 531 4.48 -1.56 13.74
N LEU A 532 4.71 -1.19 12.49
CA LEU A 532 4.19 -1.84 11.29
C LEU A 532 5.32 -2.39 10.42
N PHE A 533 5.14 -3.64 9.99
CA PHE A 533 5.92 -4.28 8.93
C PHE A 533 4.99 -4.72 7.80
N LEU A 534 5.34 -4.38 6.57
CA LEU A 534 4.60 -4.82 5.39
C LEU A 534 5.01 -6.26 5.04
N LEU A 535 4.02 -7.10 4.78
CA LEU A 535 4.22 -8.45 4.27
C LEU A 535 3.82 -8.49 2.80
N THR A 536 4.68 -9.06 1.98
CA THR A 536 4.46 -9.24 0.55
C THR A 536 4.83 -10.65 0.14
N PRO A 537 4.46 -11.13 -1.04
CA PRO A 537 4.93 -12.41 -1.55
C PRO A 537 6.45 -12.56 -1.68
N ALA A 538 7.21 -11.47 -1.49
CA ALA A 538 8.68 -11.50 -1.49
C ALA A 538 9.30 -11.89 -0.14
N GLU A 539 8.50 -12.03 0.91
CA GLU A 539 8.99 -12.38 2.24
C GLU A 539 9.39 -13.86 2.34
N SER A 540 10.34 -14.18 3.24
CA SER A 540 10.78 -15.55 3.51
C SER A 540 10.70 -15.90 4.99
N ALA A 541 10.69 -17.20 5.30
CA ALA A 541 10.69 -17.69 6.67
C ALA A 541 11.97 -17.26 7.43
N GLU A 542 13.12 -17.22 6.74
CA GLU A 542 14.40 -16.78 7.31
C GLU A 542 14.35 -15.31 7.72
N LYS A 543 13.78 -14.46 6.86
CA LYS A 543 13.59 -13.02 7.15
C LYS A 543 12.65 -12.81 8.35
N MET A 544 11.58 -13.60 8.45
CA MET A 544 10.69 -13.55 9.62
C MET A 544 11.40 -14.04 10.89
N ALA A 545 12.17 -15.11 10.82
CA ALA A 545 12.95 -15.60 11.97
C ALA A 545 13.98 -14.57 12.46
N GLN A 546 14.64 -13.85 11.55
CA GLN A 546 15.52 -12.73 11.89
C GLN A 546 14.77 -11.62 12.64
N LEU A 547 13.60 -11.23 12.17
CA LEU A 547 12.79 -10.22 12.85
C LEU A 547 12.42 -10.67 14.27
N VAL A 548 11.92 -11.90 14.45
CA VAL A 548 11.55 -12.46 15.76
C VAL A 548 12.73 -12.48 16.71
N ALA A 549 13.93 -12.89 16.22
CA ALA A 549 15.15 -12.89 17.02
C ALA A 549 15.54 -11.48 17.49
N MET A 550 15.46 -10.48 16.60
CA MET A 550 15.79 -9.08 16.95
C MET A 550 14.79 -8.49 17.97
N LEU A 551 13.49 -8.80 17.86
CA LEU A 551 12.51 -8.40 18.84
C LEU A 551 12.82 -9.00 20.22
N GLY A 552 13.14 -10.29 20.29
CA GLY A 552 13.54 -10.96 21.53
C GLY A 552 14.82 -10.39 22.14
N GLN A 553 15.83 -10.06 21.32
CA GLN A 553 17.06 -9.40 21.80
C GLN A 553 16.79 -8.00 22.34
N PHE A 554 15.90 -7.23 21.70
CA PHE A 554 15.49 -5.92 22.23
C PHE A 554 14.88 -6.04 23.61
N GLU A 555 13.99 -7.01 23.84
CA GLU A 555 13.40 -7.26 25.17
C GLU A 555 14.48 -7.64 26.21
N GLN A 556 15.47 -8.44 25.83
CA GLN A 556 16.61 -8.78 26.69
C GLN A 556 17.41 -7.52 27.08
N HIS A 557 17.62 -6.58 26.18
CA HIS A 557 18.29 -5.30 26.48
C HIS A 557 17.48 -4.46 27.46
N ILE A 558 16.15 -4.47 27.36
CA ILE A 558 15.27 -3.80 28.33
C ILE A 558 15.35 -4.49 29.72
N GLU A 559 15.28 -5.83 29.76
CA GLU A 559 15.36 -6.60 31.02
C GLU A 559 16.72 -6.47 31.71
N ALA A 560 17.80 -6.42 30.93
CA ALA A 560 19.20 -6.31 31.42
C ALA A 560 19.61 -4.86 31.73
N ASP A 561 18.74 -3.89 31.50
CA ASP A 561 19.06 -2.46 31.67
C ASP A 561 20.34 -2.02 30.95
N THR A 562 20.48 -2.47 29.70
CA THR A 562 21.70 -2.31 28.90
C THR A 562 22.00 -0.82 28.62
N PRO A 563 23.27 -0.39 28.71
CA PRO A 563 23.68 0.97 28.39
C PRO A 563 23.25 1.37 26.96
N LEU A 564 22.77 2.60 26.83
CA LEU A 564 22.28 3.11 25.54
C LEU A 564 23.39 3.16 24.48
N ALA A 565 24.64 3.39 24.89
CA ALA A 565 25.79 3.38 24.02
C ALA A 565 25.99 2.05 23.26
N ASP A 566 25.60 0.94 23.88
CA ASP A 566 25.74 -0.39 23.31
C ASP A 566 24.57 -0.78 22.40
N VAL A 567 23.37 -0.21 22.64
CA VAL A 567 22.12 -0.57 21.95
C VAL A 567 21.79 0.38 20.81
N LEU A 568 22.01 1.68 21.01
CA LEU A 568 21.74 2.75 20.04
C LEU A 568 22.99 3.63 19.82
N PRO A 569 24.12 3.06 19.35
CA PRO A 569 25.40 3.77 19.22
C PRO A 569 25.29 5.01 18.29
N THR A 570 24.50 4.98 17.23
CA THR A 570 24.34 6.12 16.33
C THR A 570 23.75 7.33 17.06
N ILE A 571 22.67 7.12 17.83
CA ILE A 571 22.05 8.19 18.64
C ILE A 571 22.97 8.66 19.75
N TYR A 572 23.58 7.72 20.48
CA TYR A 572 24.49 8.03 21.59
C TYR A 572 25.69 8.85 21.10
N ASN A 573 26.37 8.44 20.04
CA ASN A 573 27.54 9.14 19.50
C ASN A 573 27.21 10.54 18.95
N LYS A 574 25.97 10.72 18.46
CA LYS A 574 25.49 12.02 17.98
C LYS A 574 25.17 13.00 19.12
N TYR A 575 24.72 12.48 20.27
CA TYR A 575 24.29 13.29 21.41
C TYR A 575 24.89 12.78 22.74
N PRO A 576 26.24 12.64 22.85
CA PRO A 576 26.89 11.96 23.98
C PRO A 576 26.72 12.66 25.32
N VAL A 577 26.54 13.98 25.31
CA VAL A 577 26.31 14.76 26.55
C VAL A 577 24.90 14.55 27.07
N ARG A 578 23.92 14.53 26.14
CA ARG A 578 22.50 14.37 26.50
C ARG A 578 22.19 12.98 27.07
N TYR A 579 22.79 11.95 26.46
CA TYR A 579 22.49 10.55 26.82
C TYR A 579 23.59 9.89 27.64
N ARG A 580 24.47 10.70 28.27
CA ARG A 580 25.51 10.17 29.15
C ARG A 580 24.89 9.34 30.27
N ASP A 581 25.42 8.15 30.46
CA ASP A 581 25.03 7.20 31.51
C ASP A 581 23.59 6.67 31.38
N TYR A 582 22.90 6.95 30.25
CA TYR A 582 21.54 6.41 29.99
C TYR A 582 21.59 4.94 29.67
N THR A 583 20.59 4.22 30.17
CA THR A 583 20.23 2.88 29.70
C THR A 583 19.10 2.94 28.69
N LEU A 584 18.89 1.85 27.94
CA LEU A 584 17.76 1.75 27.01
C LEU A 584 16.43 1.89 27.73
N ARG A 585 16.32 1.30 28.94
CA ARG A 585 15.10 1.34 29.76
C ARG A 585 14.78 2.75 30.23
N GLU A 586 15.79 3.52 30.67
CA GLU A 586 15.61 4.92 31.09
C GLU A 586 15.14 5.80 29.93
N LEU A 587 15.70 5.62 28.74
CA LEU A 587 15.24 6.34 27.55
C LEU A 587 13.78 6.03 27.22
N CYS A 588 13.38 4.75 27.27
CA CYS A 588 11.99 4.33 27.07
C CYS A 588 11.06 4.98 28.08
N GLN A 589 11.43 4.97 29.37
CA GLN A 589 10.62 5.57 30.42
C GLN A 589 10.48 7.09 30.23
N GLU A 590 11.57 7.81 29.96
CA GLU A 590 11.51 9.27 29.78
C GLU A 590 10.60 9.66 28.60
N MET A 591 10.69 8.95 27.47
CA MET A 591 9.80 9.21 26.33
C MET A 591 8.35 8.83 26.62
N HIS A 592 8.13 7.76 27.37
CA HIS A 592 6.80 7.37 27.83
C HIS A 592 6.20 8.43 28.77
N ASP A 593 6.98 8.93 29.73
CA ASP A 593 6.54 9.98 30.65
C ASP A 593 6.16 11.27 29.90
N LEU A 594 6.86 11.60 28.82
CA LEU A 594 6.50 12.70 27.93
C LEU A 594 5.12 12.47 27.29
N TYR A 595 4.83 11.25 26.79
CA TYR A 595 3.53 10.92 26.22
C TYR A 595 2.41 11.00 27.27
N VAL A 596 2.67 10.57 28.49
CA VAL A 596 1.74 10.66 29.62
C VAL A 596 1.48 12.12 29.98
N SER A 597 2.54 12.95 30.11
CA SER A 597 2.43 14.35 30.53
C SER A 597 1.60 15.21 29.61
N PHE A 598 1.62 14.94 28.29
CA PHE A 598 0.82 15.65 27.30
C PHE A 598 -0.48 14.89 26.93
N ASP A 599 -0.68 13.71 27.47
CA ASP A 599 -1.78 12.80 27.09
C ASP A 599 -1.90 12.66 25.56
N VAL A 600 -0.77 12.33 24.90
CA VAL A 600 -0.63 12.35 23.44
C VAL A 600 -1.65 11.42 22.75
N LYS A 601 -1.96 10.26 23.36
CA LYS A 601 -2.98 9.33 22.82
C LYS A 601 -4.37 9.98 22.71
N SER A 602 -4.75 10.76 23.72
CA SER A 602 -6.02 11.48 23.71
C SER A 602 -6.02 12.63 22.71
N LEU A 603 -4.90 13.35 22.55
CA LEU A 603 -4.75 14.37 21.52
C LEU A 603 -4.90 13.78 20.12
N GLN A 604 -4.26 12.65 19.84
CA GLN A 604 -4.41 11.96 18.54
C GLN A 604 -5.85 11.51 18.29
N LYS A 605 -6.53 10.94 19.29
CA LYS A 605 -7.95 10.53 19.18
C LYS A 605 -8.85 11.73 18.89
N GLU A 606 -8.69 12.82 19.65
CA GLU A 606 -9.55 14.01 19.56
C GLU A 606 -9.39 14.75 18.22
N MET A 607 -8.19 14.85 17.66
CA MET A 607 -7.95 15.57 16.40
C MET A 607 -8.88 15.10 15.25
N PHE A 608 -9.37 13.86 15.29
CA PHE A 608 -10.19 13.26 14.24
C PHE A 608 -11.66 13.08 14.65
N ARG A 609 -12.10 13.71 15.74
CA ARG A 609 -13.48 13.78 16.20
C ARG A 609 -14.12 15.12 15.82
N LYS A 610 -15.38 15.11 15.34
CA LYS A 610 -16.08 16.33 14.87
C LYS A 610 -16.03 17.47 15.89
N ARG A 611 -16.20 17.15 17.18
CA ARG A 611 -16.21 18.14 18.26
C ARG A 611 -14.88 18.91 18.40
N SER A 612 -13.78 18.32 17.89
CA SER A 612 -12.43 18.87 17.98
C SER A 612 -11.83 19.18 16.61
N PHE A 613 -12.58 18.98 15.51
CA PHE A 613 -12.11 19.40 14.19
C PHE A 613 -11.77 20.89 14.20
N PRO A 614 -10.65 21.29 13.57
CA PRO A 614 -10.39 22.68 13.32
C PRO A 614 -11.57 23.35 12.58
N ARG A 615 -11.96 24.52 13.03
CA ARG A 615 -13.06 25.27 12.41
C ARG A 615 -12.67 25.75 11.02
N VAL A 616 -13.44 25.41 10.00
CA VAL A 616 -13.28 25.89 8.63
C VAL A 616 -13.84 27.32 8.55
N VAL A 617 -13.03 28.29 8.12
CA VAL A 617 -13.43 29.70 7.96
C VAL A 617 -13.23 30.20 6.54
N MET A 618 -12.50 29.46 5.72
CA MET A 618 -12.19 29.80 4.34
C MET A 618 -12.14 28.52 3.50
N ASN A 619 -12.54 28.60 2.22
CA ASN A 619 -12.34 27.48 1.31
C ASN A 619 -10.84 27.18 1.16
N PRO A 620 -10.39 25.92 1.20
CA PRO A 620 -8.97 25.56 1.07
C PRO A 620 -8.30 26.10 -0.19
N GLN A 621 -9.02 26.20 -1.31
CA GLN A 621 -8.51 26.80 -2.55
C GLN A 621 -8.20 28.31 -2.36
N ASP A 622 -9.10 29.04 -1.69
CA ASP A 622 -8.92 30.47 -1.44
C ASP A 622 -7.76 30.72 -0.49
N ALA A 623 -7.63 29.91 0.57
CA ALA A 623 -6.49 29.97 1.48
C ALA A 623 -5.15 29.71 0.75
N ASN A 624 -5.13 28.72 -0.14
CA ASN A 624 -3.96 28.45 -0.97
C ASN A 624 -3.64 29.60 -1.95
N HIS A 625 -4.65 30.29 -2.48
CA HIS A 625 -4.44 31.47 -3.31
C HIS A 625 -3.74 32.60 -2.52
N GLU A 626 -4.15 32.84 -1.28
CA GLU A 626 -3.48 33.84 -0.43
C GLU A 626 -2.04 33.42 -0.09
N PHE A 627 -1.80 32.13 0.16
CA PHE A 627 -0.46 31.60 0.36
C PHE A 627 0.46 31.86 -0.86
N ILE A 628 -0.04 31.55 -2.08
CA ILE A 628 0.71 31.76 -3.32
C ILE A 628 1.00 33.25 -3.57
N ARG A 629 0.07 34.14 -3.20
CA ARG A 629 0.25 35.60 -3.31
C ARG A 629 1.21 36.15 -2.29
N GLY A 630 1.61 35.39 -1.28
CA GLY A 630 2.45 35.86 -0.18
C GLY A 630 1.69 36.65 0.88
N ASN A 631 0.37 36.62 0.88
CA ASN A 631 -0.48 37.28 1.90
C ASN A 631 -0.55 36.42 3.17
N VAL A 632 0.61 36.06 3.71
CA VAL A 632 0.74 35.13 4.83
C VAL A 632 1.84 35.61 5.77
N GLU A 633 1.74 35.20 7.02
CA GLU A 633 2.73 35.43 8.06
C GLU A 633 3.27 34.08 8.57
N LEU A 634 4.58 33.97 8.77
CA LEU A 634 5.19 32.81 9.42
C LEU A 634 5.25 33.11 10.93
N VAL A 635 4.47 32.39 11.72
CA VAL A 635 4.37 32.59 13.17
C VAL A 635 4.79 31.36 13.94
N ARG A 636 5.24 31.51 15.18
CA ARG A 636 5.45 30.40 16.09
C ARG A 636 4.13 29.69 16.33
N LEU A 637 4.13 28.34 16.37
CA LEU A 637 2.88 27.58 16.62
C LEU A 637 2.30 27.91 18.00
N SER A 638 3.13 28.26 19.00
CA SER A 638 2.66 28.74 20.30
C SER A 638 1.83 30.03 20.23
N GLU A 639 1.94 30.77 19.13
CA GLU A 639 1.23 32.05 18.88
C GLU A 639 0.15 31.89 17.78
N ALA A 640 -0.02 30.69 17.24
CA ALA A 640 -0.91 30.43 16.11
C ALA A 640 -2.37 30.21 16.52
N GLU A 641 -2.70 30.12 17.82
CA GLU A 641 -4.07 29.87 18.27
C GLU A 641 -5.04 30.93 17.73
N GLY A 642 -6.13 30.45 17.10
CA GLY A 642 -7.14 31.31 16.50
C GLY A 642 -6.78 31.85 15.11
N ARG A 643 -5.56 31.67 14.62
CA ARG A 643 -5.10 32.07 13.27
C ARG A 643 -5.49 31.02 12.23
N VAL A 644 -5.75 31.46 11.02
CA VAL A 644 -6.14 30.58 9.90
C VAL A 644 -4.90 29.97 9.27
N ALA A 645 -4.86 28.65 9.14
CA ALA A 645 -3.78 27.94 8.47
C ALA A 645 -3.79 28.26 6.97
N ALA A 646 -2.66 28.73 6.47
CA ALA A 646 -2.45 28.97 5.05
C ALA A 646 -1.95 27.71 4.32
N GLU A 647 -1.32 26.80 5.04
CA GLU A 647 -0.76 25.54 4.56
C GLU A 647 -1.28 24.38 5.40
N GLY A 648 -1.44 23.19 4.77
CA GLY A 648 -1.84 21.99 5.49
C GLY A 648 -0.67 21.37 6.25
N ALA A 649 -0.88 21.00 7.52
CA ALA A 649 0.16 20.45 8.37
C ALA A 649 -0.13 19.02 8.82
N LEU A 650 0.94 18.22 8.88
CA LEU A 650 0.89 16.81 9.26
C LEU A 650 2.25 16.28 9.71
N PRO A 651 2.30 15.25 10.58
CA PRO A 651 3.45 14.37 10.70
C PRO A 651 3.46 13.37 9.52
N TYR A 652 4.64 12.99 9.03
CA TYR A 652 4.81 12.03 7.95
C TYR A 652 5.78 10.90 8.34
N PRO A 653 5.39 9.62 8.21
CA PRO A 653 4.06 9.09 7.93
C PRO A 653 3.03 9.43 9.04
N PRO A 654 1.71 9.37 8.82
CA PRO A 654 1.00 8.65 7.72
C PRO A 654 0.58 9.52 6.54
N GLY A 655 0.83 10.83 6.51
CA GLY A 655 0.41 11.70 5.42
C GLY A 655 -1.06 12.13 5.48
N VAL A 656 -1.68 12.05 6.65
CA VAL A 656 -3.04 12.53 6.95
C VAL A 656 -2.97 13.94 7.52
N LEU A 657 -3.66 14.90 6.88
CA LEU A 657 -3.67 16.30 7.34
C LEU A 657 -4.36 16.43 8.71
N CYS A 658 -3.64 17.00 9.69
CA CYS A 658 -4.17 17.37 10.98
C CYS A 658 -4.91 18.73 10.90
N VAL A 659 -4.37 19.66 10.14
CA VAL A 659 -5.02 20.93 9.77
C VAL A 659 -4.97 21.09 8.25
N VAL A 660 -6.05 21.59 7.66
CA VAL A 660 -6.19 21.84 6.22
C VAL A 660 -6.15 23.35 5.98
N PRO A 661 -5.64 23.86 4.84
CA PRO A 661 -5.67 25.29 4.53
C PRO A 661 -7.09 25.85 4.69
N GLY A 662 -7.22 27.02 5.33
CA GLY A 662 -8.51 27.64 5.63
C GLY A 662 -9.17 27.17 6.94
N GLU A 663 -8.58 26.21 7.63
CA GLU A 663 -8.94 25.83 9.00
C GLU A 663 -8.18 26.66 10.02
N VAL A 664 -8.75 26.80 11.21
CA VAL A 664 -8.16 27.59 12.31
C VAL A 664 -7.28 26.73 13.19
N TRP A 665 -6.05 27.16 13.44
CA TRP A 665 -5.18 26.54 14.42
C TRP A 665 -5.76 26.64 15.84
N GLY A 666 -5.74 25.54 16.59
CA GLY A 666 -6.21 25.49 17.97
C GLY A 666 -6.55 24.09 18.45
N GLY A 667 -7.10 24.01 19.65
CA GLY A 667 -7.60 22.79 20.24
C GLY A 667 -6.59 21.63 20.31
N ALA A 668 -7.05 20.42 20.04
CA ALA A 668 -6.22 19.21 20.11
C ALA A 668 -5.08 19.22 19.09
N VAL A 669 -5.32 19.75 17.89
CA VAL A 669 -4.31 19.79 16.82
C VAL A 669 -3.11 20.65 17.23
N LEU A 670 -3.35 21.87 17.71
CA LEU A 670 -2.26 22.76 18.13
C LEU A 670 -1.50 22.17 19.32
N ARG A 671 -2.20 21.67 20.34
CA ARG A 671 -1.57 21.01 21.49
C ARG A 671 -0.72 19.81 21.10
N TYR A 672 -1.17 19.02 20.12
CA TYR A 672 -0.41 17.89 19.60
C TYR A 672 0.92 18.35 18.97
N PHE A 673 0.92 19.38 18.12
CA PHE A 673 2.14 19.90 17.52
C PHE A 673 3.08 20.54 18.58
N LEU A 674 2.55 21.18 19.61
CA LEU A 674 3.36 21.69 20.71
C LEU A 674 3.98 20.57 21.56
N ALA A 675 3.28 19.44 21.74
CA ALA A 675 3.86 18.26 22.36
C ALA A 675 5.00 17.66 21.51
N LEU A 676 4.88 17.68 20.18
CA LEU A 676 5.97 17.28 19.28
C LEU A 676 7.17 18.24 19.38
N GLU A 677 6.94 19.55 19.47
CA GLU A 677 8.00 20.55 19.69
C GLU A 677 8.79 20.27 20.97
N GLU A 678 8.09 19.98 22.06
CA GLU A 678 8.74 19.62 23.34
C GLU A 678 9.55 18.33 23.20
N GLY A 679 8.99 17.30 22.56
CA GLY A 679 9.68 16.02 22.30
C GLY A 679 10.98 16.19 21.49
N VAL A 680 10.97 17.06 20.49
CA VAL A 680 12.16 17.35 19.66
C VAL A 680 13.28 17.97 20.48
N ASN A 681 12.94 18.79 21.48
CA ASN A 681 13.92 19.44 22.37
C ASN A 681 14.41 18.51 23.48
N MET A 682 13.49 17.75 24.10
CA MET A 682 13.83 16.85 25.20
C MET A 682 14.62 15.62 24.71
N LEU A 683 14.25 15.08 23.54
CA LEU A 683 14.73 13.80 23.03
C LEU A 683 15.38 13.96 21.63
N PRO A 684 16.53 14.64 21.55
CA PRO A 684 17.21 14.84 20.26
C PRO A 684 17.60 13.50 19.65
N GLY A 685 17.37 13.38 18.34
CA GLY A 685 17.56 12.12 17.59
C GLY A 685 16.26 11.37 17.27
N PHE A 686 15.14 11.71 17.92
CA PHE A 686 13.84 11.08 17.73
C PHE A 686 12.79 12.03 17.12
N SER A 687 13.24 13.07 16.41
CA SER A 687 12.34 14.04 15.79
C SER A 687 11.50 13.38 14.69
N PRO A 688 10.17 13.56 14.68
CA PRO A 688 9.33 13.13 13.57
C PRO A 688 9.57 14.02 12.34
N GLU A 689 9.30 13.49 11.14
CA GLU A 689 9.18 14.32 9.95
C GLU A 689 7.87 15.11 10.02
N LEU A 690 7.94 16.43 9.84
CA LEU A 690 6.79 17.32 9.81
C LEU A 690 6.69 18.00 8.44
N GLN A 691 5.48 18.15 7.92
CA GLN A 691 5.22 18.87 6.68
C GLN A 691 4.19 19.96 6.92
N GLY A 692 4.37 21.13 6.27
CA GLY A 692 3.55 22.32 6.50
C GLY A 692 3.82 23.01 7.85
N VAL A 693 4.86 22.55 8.55
CA VAL A 693 5.39 23.14 9.79
C VAL A 693 6.90 23.14 9.67
N TYR A 694 7.53 24.24 10.06
CA TYR A 694 8.96 24.51 9.88
C TYR A 694 9.65 24.57 11.24
N SER A 695 10.79 23.92 11.37
CA SER A 695 11.59 23.93 12.60
C SER A 695 12.75 24.93 12.47
N GLU A 696 12.83 25.92 13.35
CA GLU A 696 13.93 26.82 13.47
C GLU A 696 14.55 26.70 14.86
N THR A 697 15.86 26.96 14.96
CA THR A 697 16.56 26.97 16.24
C THR A 697 16.75 28.43 16.69
N ASP A 698 16.18 28.75 17.83
CA ASP A 698 16.29 30.05 18.45
C ASP A 698 17.74 30.34 18.95
N PRO A 699 18.11 31.58 19.23
CA PRO A 699 19.43 31.95 19.78
C PRO A 699 19.77 31.25 21.10
N ASP A 700 18.78 30.82 21.86
CA ASP A 700 18.92 30.03 23.09
C ASP A 700 19.18 28.55 22.85
N GLY A 701 19.22 28.09 21.56
CA GLY A 701 19.46 26.73 21.17
C GLY A 701 18.19 25.87 21.19
N ILE A 702 17.02 26.45 21.47
CA ILE A 702 15.74 25.73 21.51
C ILE A 702 15.12 25.68 20.09
N LYS A 703 14.70 24.51 19.66
CA LYS A 703 13.93 24.35 18.41
C LYS A 703 12.49 24.78 18.61
N ARG A 704 12.00 25.62 17.70
CA ARG A 704 10.62 26.09 17.66
C ARG A 704 9.95 25.69 16.35
N LEU A 705 8.68 25.38 16.42
CA LEU A 705 7.88 25.08 15.26
C LEU A 705 7.12 26.32 14.78
N TYR A 706 7.12 26.53 13.48
CA TYR A 706 6.49 27.66 12.81
C TYR A 706 5.50 27.17 11.76
N GLY A 707 4.42 27.92 11.56
CA GLY A 707 3.45 27.66 10.50
C GLY A 707 3.05 28.94 9.78
N TYR A 708 2.73 28.82 8.49
CA TYR A 708 2.15 29.92 7.74
C TYR A 708 0.69 30.12 8.08
N VAL A 709 0.30 31.36 8.40
CA VAL A 709 -1.08 31.74 8.74
C VAL A 709 -1.51 32.94 7.91
N LEU A 710 -2.85 33.08 7.76
CA LEU A 710 -3.50 34.21 7.11
C LEU A 710 -3.82 35.31 8.12
#